data_d5a29e72bfe44dc7d908616cfc208ab9
#
_entry.id   d5a29e72bfe44dc7d908616cfc208ab9
#
_cell.length_a   1.000
_cell.length_b   1.000
_cell.length_c   1.000
_cell.angle_alpha   90.00
_cell.angle_beta   90.00
_cell.angle_gamma   90.00
#
_symmetry.space_group_name_H-M   'P 1'
#
loop_
_entity.id
_entity.type
_entity.pdbx_description
1 polymer ?
#
loop_
_entity_poly.entity_id
_entity_poly.type
_entity_poly.pdbx_seq_one_letter_code
_entity_poly.pdbx_strand_id
1 'polypeptide(L)'
;MIDLSQLSPMMQHYMETKKEYPDCVLFYRLGDFYEMFFDDALTVSKELEITLTGKDCGLSERAPMCGVPFHALDSYLYRLVQKGYKVAIAEQMEDPRQAKGLVKREVIRVVTPGTITSSQVLDETKNNYLMGIVYMDGIYGISTADISTGDFMVTEVDSDRELFDEINKFSPSEIICNNAFYMSGVDMDELKNRYQVVISALDSRFFGEESCRRILMEHFKVGALVGLGLEDYATGIIAAGAVMQYIYETQKSTLEHITTITPYSTGQYMVIDTSTRRNLELVETMREKQKRGTLLWVLDKTKTAMGARLLRACIEQPLIHRDEIIKRQNAVEELNMNYISREEICEYLNPIYDLERLIGRISYKTANPRDLIAFRSSLEMLPYIKRILGEFNSELLAELGREPDPLQDIFQLIGDAIVEEPPITVREGGIIKDGYNQEADKLRHAKTEGKNWLAELESKDKEKTGIKTLKVKFNKVFGYYFEVTNSFKDQVPDYYIRKQTLTNAERFTTDELKQLEDIIMGAEEKLVSLEYDLFCEVRDKIGAEVIRIQKTAKSIAGIDVFCSLSVVATRRNYVKPSINDKGVIQIKNGRHPVVEQMMRDDMFVANDTFLDNGKNRLSVITGPNMAGKSTYMRQVALIVLMAQLGSFVPAQEADIGICDRIFTRVGASDDLASGQSTFMVEMTEVANILRNATRNSLLVLDEIGRGTSTFDGLSIAWAVIEHISNSKLLGAKTLFATHYHELTELEGTIAGVKNYCIAVKEQGDDIVFLRKIVRGGADKSYGIQVAKLAGVPDSVIARAKEIAEELSDADITARAKEIAEISSNITQHKAVPKPDEVDLQQLSFFDTVKDDDIIRELDSLELSTMTPLDAMNTLYRLQTKLKNRWKETG
;
A
#
# COMPACT_ATOMS: atom_id res chain seq x y z
N MET A 1 -12.26 31.25 -24.48
CA MET A 1 -11.84 30.06 -25.22
C MET A 1 -10.80 30.47 -26.23
N ILE A 2 -9.65 29.85 -26.23
CA ILE A 2 -8.57 30.13 -27.20
C ILE A 2 -9.02 29.59 -28.55
N ASP A 3 -8.93 30.45 -29.59
CA ASP A 3 -9.24 30.02 -30.96
C ASP A 3 -8.10 29.12 -31.46
N LEU A 4 -8.40 27.82 -31.60
CA LEU A 4 -7.43 26.81 -32.00
C LEU A 4 -6.79 27.08 -33.37
N SER A 5 -7.48 27.74 -34.25
CA SER A 5 -6.98 28.05 -35.59
C SER A 5 -5.82 29.07 -35.61
N GLN A 6 -5.65 29.84 -34.53
CA GLN A 6 -4.59 30.82 -34.40
C GLN A 6 -3.32 30.24 -33.75
N LEU A 7 -3.41 29.01 -33.21
CA LEU A 7 -2.28 28.34 -32.58
C LEU A 7 -1.33 27.75 -33.63
N SER A 8 -0.07 27.63 -33.25
CA SER A 8 0.91 26.85 -34.04
C SER A 8 0.49 25.37 -34.17
N PRO A 9 0.84 24.67 -35.26
CA PRO A 9 0.40 23.28 -35.47
C PRO A 9 0.70 22.34 -34.30
N MET A 10 1.82 22.52 -33.62
CA MET A 10 2.21 21.75 -32.44
C MET A 10 1.28 22.03 -31.26
N MET A 11 0.91 23.32 -31.05
CA MET A 11 -0.01 23.70 -29.99
C MET A 11 -1.46 23.30 -30.28
N GLN A 12 -1.85 23.27 -31.56
CA GLN A 12 -3.16 22.72 -31.96
C GLN A 12 -3.24 21.23 -31.56
N HIS A 13 -2.24 20.44 -31.93
CA HIS A 13 -2.17 19.02 -31.57
C HIS A 13 -2.14 18.81 -30.05
N TYR A 14 -1.39 19.64 -29.29
CA TYR A 14 -1.41 19.61 -27.82
C TYR A 14 -2.82 19.82 -27.27
N MET A 15 -3.52 20.85 -27.73
CA MET A 15 -4.87 21.15 -27.26
C MET A 15 -5.91 20.10 -27.69
N GLU A 16 -5.76 19.48 -28.86
CA GLU A 16 -6.58 18.36 -29.29
C GLU A 16 -6.37 17.16 -28.37
N THR A 17 -5.13 16.78 -28.11
CA THR A 17 -4.80 15.73 -27.14
C THR A 17 -5.33 16.03 -25.74
N LYS A 18 -5.20 17.29 -25.28
CA LYS A 18 -5.73 17.70 -23.97
C LYS A 18 -7.25 17.59 -23.86
N LYS A 19 -7.99 17.80 -24.95
CA LYS A 19 -9.46 17.62 -24.96
C LYS A 19 -9.88 16.15 -24.77
N GLU A 20 -9.06 15.20 -25.22
CA GLU A 20 -9.30 13.76 -24.99
C GLU A 20 -9.02 13.37 -23.54
N TYR A 21 -8.12 14.11 -22.85
CA TYR A 21 -7.71 13.85 -21.47
C TYR A 21 -7.89 15.08 -20.57
N PRO A 22 -9.13 15.60 -20.41
CA PRO A 22 -9.38 16.86 -19.72
C PRO A 22 -8.96 16.84 -18.25
N ASP A 23 -9.14 15.68 -17.58
CA ASP A 23 -8.87 15.49 -16.15
C ASP A 23 -7.40 15.14 -15.85
N CYS A 24 -6.55 15.02 -16.87
CA CYS A 24 -5.16 14.63 -16.73
C CYS A 24 -4.23 15.81 -16.97
N VAL A 25 -3.17 15.91 -16.23
CA VAL A 25 -2.00 16.73 -16.59
C VAL A 25 -1.31 16.10 -17.78
N LEU A 26 -1.14 16.83 -18.88
CA LEU A 26 -0.56 16.30 -20.11
C LEU A 26 0.95 16.53 -20.16
N PHE A 27 1.74 15.46 -20.02
CA PHE A 27 3.17 15.45 -20.26
C PHE A 27 3.45 15.16 -21.74
N TYR A 28 3.82 16.19 -22.47
CA TYR A 28 3.93 16.14 -23.92
C TYR A 28 5.40 16.13 -24.36
N ARG A 29 5.88 15.04 -24.98
CA ARG A 29 7.27 14.86 -25.36
C ARG A 29 7.71 15.81 -26.48
N LEU A 30 8.75 16.59 -26.20
CA LEU A 30 9.42 17.49 -27.16
C LEU A 30 10.93 17.36 -27.02
N GLY A 31 11.53 16.61 -27.92
CA GLY A 31 12.95 16.30 -27.84
C GLY A 31 13.32 15.58 -26.54
N ASP A 32 14.24 16.16 -25.77
CA ASP A 32 14.71 15.60 -24.50
C ASP A 32 13.89 15.98 -23.27
N PHE A 33 12.74 16.67 -23.47
CA PHE A 33 11.87 17.11 -22.38
C PHE A 33 10.44 16.63 -22.57
N TYR A 34 9.73 16.47 -21.44
CA TYR A 34 8.29 16.53 -21.40
C TYR A 34 7.89 17.94 -21.01
N GLU A 35 7.19 18.61 -21.91
CA GLU A 35 6.72 19.98 -21.72
C GLU A 35 5.21 20.01 -21.45
N MET A 36 4.79 20.88 -20.55
CA MET A 36 3.42 21.16 -20.20
C MET A 36 3.10 22.60 -20.55
N PHE A 37 1.86 22.88 -20.97
CA PHE A 37 1.45 24.20 -21.42
C PHE A 37 0.16 24.64 -20.75
N PHE A 38 -0.12 25.94 -20.81
CA PHE A 38 -1.33 26.60 -20.29
C PHE A 38 -1.58 26.25 -18.81
N ASP A 39 -2.80 25.81 -18.47
CA ASP A 39 -3.21 25.51 -17.09
C ASP A 39 -2.40 24.34 -16.49
N ASP A 40 -2.03 23.34 -17.29
CA ASP A 40 -1.16 22.26 -16.84
C ASP A 40 0.20 22.79 -16.41
N ALA A 41 0.77 23.75 -17.14
CA ALA A 41 2.06 24.36 -16.77
C ALA A 41 1.97 25.16 -15.48
N LEU A 42 0.89 25.89 -15.26
CA LEU A 42 0.67 26.65 -14.03
C LEU A 42 0.54 25.70 -12.82
N THR A 43 -0.25 24.66 -12.97
CA THR A 43 -0.45 23.64 -11.93
C THR A 43 0.86 22.94 -11.60
N VAL A 44 1.53 22.37 -12.61
CA VAL A 44 2.75 21.57 -12.41
C VAL A 44 3.91 22.41 -11.87
N SER A 45 4.07 23.64 -12.36
CA SER A 45 5.13 24.54 -11.88
C SER A 45 4.97 24.82 -10.39
N LYS A 46 3.73 25.01 -9.91
CA LYS A 46 3.41 25.25 -8.50
C LYS A 46 3.61 23.98 -7.67
N GLU A 47 3.07 22.84 -8.15
CA GLU A 47 3.08 21.59 -7.37
C GLU A 47 4.46 20.94 -7.28
N LEU A 48 5.29 21.08 -8.30
CA LEU A 48 6.63 20.52 -8.35
C LEU A 48 7.73 21.51 -8.02
N GLU A 49 7.39 22.81 -7.83
CA GLU A 49 8.34 23.90 -7.57
C GLU A 49 9.38 24.06 -8.68
N ILE A 50 8.95 23.89 -9.95
CA ILE A 50 9.81 24.04 -11.13
C ILE A 50 9.55 25.38 -11.83
N THR A 51 10.54 25.83 -12.58
CA THR A 51 10.50 27.14 -13.26
C THR A 51 9.38 27.21 -14.29
N LEU A 52 8.51 28.19 -14.16
CA LEU A 52 7.52 28.55 -15.16
C LEU A 52 8.16 29.51 -16.19
N THR A 53 8.04 29.17 -17.46
CA THR A 53 8.55 29.96 -18.59
C THR A 53 7.43 30.23 -19.59
N GLY A 54 7.75 30.79 -20.78
CA GLY A 54 6.77 30.98 -21.83
C GLY A 54 7.30 30.46 -23.17
N LYS A 55 6.43 29.84 -23.97
CA LYS A 55 6.72 29.36 -25.33
C LYS A 55 5.86 30.12 -26.35
N ASP A 56 6.41 30.41 -27.50
CA ASP A 56 5.64 30.97 -28.61
C ASP A 56 4.60 29.95 -29.08
N CYS A 57 3.35 30.33 -29.11
CA CYS A 57 2.23 29.47 -29.45
C CYS A 57 1.45 29.94 -30.70
N GLY A 58 1.91 31.00 -31.36
CA GLY A 58 1.22 31.64 -32.50
C GLY A 58 0.26 32.79 -32.14
N LEU A 59 0.05 33.04 -30.84
CA LEU A 59 -0.72 34.17 -30.32
C LEU A 59 0.22 35.34 -29.96
N SER A 60 -0.38 36.53 -29.71
CA SER A 60 0.39 37.70 -29.28
C SER A 60 1.07 37.51 -27.92
N GLU A 61 0.51 36.69 -27.06
CA GLU A 61 1.07 36.31 -25.76
C GLU A 61 1.67 34.91 -25.80
N ARG A 62 2.79 34.72 -25.10
CA ARG A 62 3.44 33.39 -24.98
C ARG A 62 2.61 32.48 -24.09
N ALA A 63 2.44 31.24 -24.48
CA ALA A 63 1.80 30.23 -23.62
C ALA A 63 2.67 29.96 -22.39
N PRO A 64 2.11 29.97 -21.17
CA PRO A 64 2.80 29.44 -19.99
C PRO A 64 3.32 28.03 -20.27
N MET A 65 4.58 27.76 -19.90
CA MET A 65 5.24 26.49 -20.14
C MET A 65 6.16 26.15 -18.99
N CYS A 66 6.17 24.89 -18.59
CA CYS A 66 7.21 24.28 -17.78
C CYS A 66 7.58 22.91 -18.38
N GLY A 67 8.72 22.35 -17.99
CA GLY A 67 9.16 21.07 -18.52
C GLY A 67 10.12 20.33 -17.60
N VAL A 68 10.15 19.02 -17.76
CA VAL A 68 11.02 18.11 -17.02
C VAL A 68 11.83 17.28 -18.00
N PRO A 69 13.11 16.98 -17.71
CA PRO A 69 13.92 16.10 -18.55
C PRO A 69 13.32 14.70 -18.65
N PHE A 70 13.33 14.09 -19.83
CA PHE A 70 12.69 12.78 -20.04
C PHE A 70 13.26 11.67 -19.17
N HIS A 71 14.56 11.69 -18.90
CA HIS A 71 15.21 10.70 -18.05
C HIS A 71 14.87 10.84 -16.56
N ALA A 72 14.30 11.98 -16.15
CA ALA A 72 13.88 12.24 -14.78
C ALA A 72 12.35 12.14 -14.59
N LEU A 73 11.62 11.71 -15.65
CA LEU A 73 10.16 11.65 -15.68
C LEU A 73 9.58 11.01 -14.41
N ASP A 74 10.02 9.81 -14.04
CA ASP A 74 9.41 9.03 -12.97
C ASP A 74 9.40 9.75 -11.62
N SER A 75 10.47 10.50 -11.29
CA SER A 75 10.56 11.23 -10.02
C SER A 75 9.55 12.39 -9.92
N TYR A 76 9.35 13.11 -11.03
CA TYR A 76 8.38 14.21 -11.10
C TYR A 76 6.94 13.70 -11.20
N LEU A 77 6.72 12.66 -11.99
CA LEU A 77 5.45 11.97 -12.15
C LEU A 77 4.90 11.50 -10.80
N TYR A 78 5.74 10.85 -10.01
CA TYR A 78 5.37 10.36 -8.69
C TYR A 78 4.89 11.47 -7.74
N ARG A 79 5.60 12.58 -7.68
CA ARG A 79 5.23 13.72 -6.83
C ARG A 79 3.85 14.29 -7.17
N LEU A 80 3.48 14.29 -8.46
CA LEU A 80 2.14 14.71 -8.89
C LEU A 80 1.08 13.66 -8.55
N VAL A 81 1.36 12.40 -8.85
CA VAL A 81 0.42 11.30 -8.64
C VAL A 81 0.14 11.10 -7.14
N GLN A 82 1.15 11.24 -6.26
CA GLN A 82 0.94 11.23 -4.81
C GLN A 82 0.01 12.34 -4.31
N LYS A 83 -0.03 13.48 -5.00
CA LYS A 83 -0.95 14.58 -4.71
C LYS A 83 -2.34 14.36 -5.32
N GLY A 84 -2.59 13.21 -5.95
CA GLY A 84 -3.88 12.84 -6.53
C GLY A 84 -4.09 13.27 -7.98
N TYR A 85 -3.08 13.84 -8.65
CA TYR A 85 -3.18 14.19 -10.07
C TYR A 85 -3.07 12.96 -10.95
N LYS A 86 -3.88 12.92 -12.02
CA LYS A 86 -3.74 11.96 -13.11
C LYS A 86 -2.84 12.57 -14.18
N VAL A 87 -1.92 11.81 -14.74
CA VAL A 87 -0.93 12.28 -15.71
C VAL A 87 -1.00 11.46 -16.99
N ALA A 88 -1.31 12.11 -18.11
CA ALA A 88 -1.26 11.50 -19.44
C ALA A 88 0.12 11.73 -20.06
N ILE A 89 0.78 10.65 -20.51
CA ILE A 89 2.10 10.69 -21.11
C ILE A 89 1.99 10.54 -22.61
N ALA A 90 2.29 11.61 -23.35
CA ALA A 90 2.31 11.61 -24.81
C ALA A 90 3.75 11.49 -25.33
N GLU A 91 4.00 10.40 -26.07
CA GLU A 91 5.31 10.07 -26.68
C GLU A 91 5.36 10.31 -28.17
N GLN A 92 6.57 10.49 -28.68
CA GLN A 92 6.84 10.56 -30.13
C GLN A 92 6.80 9.15 -30.72
N MET A 93 5.91 8.93 -31.70
CA MET A 93 5.69 7.63 -32.33
C MET A 93 6.61 7.35 -33.52
N GLU A 94 7.35 8.35 -33.98
CA GLU A 94 8.26 8.26 -35.13
C GLU A 94 9.59 9.01 -34.85
N ASP A 95 10.64 8.61 -35.54
CA ASP A 95 11.94 9.28 -35.46
C ASP A 95 11.83 10.70 -36.04
N PRO A 96 12.15 11.77 -35.26
CA PRO A 96 12.12 13.14 -35.74
C PRO A 96 12.96 13.38 -37.00
N ARG A 97 13.99 12.56 -37.27
CA ARG A 97 14.84 12.66 -38.44
C ARG A 97 14.19 12.16 -39.72
N GLN A 98 13.16 11.31 -39.60
CA GLN A 98 12.44 10.69 -40.74
C GLN A 98 11.08 11.35 -40.99
N ALA A 99 10.60 12.17 -40.04
CA ALA A 99 9.29 12.79 -40.13
C ALA A 99 9.25 13.88 -41.20
N LYS A 100 8.27 13.75 -42.11
CA LYS A 100 7.96 14.79 -43.12
C LYS A 100 6.91 15.74 -42.55
N GLY A 101 7.28 16.60 -41.57
CA GLY A 101 6.35 17.55 -40.96
C GLY A 101 6.36 17.48 -39.43
N LEU A 102 5.18 17.61 -38.81
CA LEU A 102 5.03 17.49 -37.36
C LEU A 102 5.17 16.03 -36.95
N VAL A 103 6.12 15.70 -36.10
CA VAL A 103 6.30 14.34 -35.53
C VAL A 103 5.00 13.91 -34.84
N LYS A 104 4.51 12.74 -35.21
CA LYS A 104 3.29 12.16 -34.62
C LYS A 104 3.52 11.84 -33.15
N ARG A 105 2.56 12.24 -32.29
CA ARG A 105 2.58 11.93 -30.86
C ARG A 105 1.25 11.35 -30.44
N GLU A 106 1.31 10.36 -29.56
CA GLU A 106 0.12 9.72 -29.01
C GLU A 106 0.29 9.54 -27.51
N VAL A 107 -0.82 9.56 -26.77
CA VAL A 107 -0.80 9.19 -25.35
C VAL A 107 -0.60 7.69 -25.24
N ILE A 108 0.54 7.29 -24.70
CA ILE A 108 0.91 5.88 -24.54
C ILE A 108 0.41 5.28 -23.23
N ARG A 109 0.21 6.09 -22.22
CA ARG A 109 -0.37 5.68 -20.93
C ARG A 109 -0.89 6.87 -20.13
N VAL A 110 -1.83 6.61 -19.23
CA VAL A 110 -2.27 7.52 -18.17
C VAL A 110 -1.84 6.93 -16.84
N VAL A 111 -1.15 7.70 -16.02
CA VAL A 111 -0.68 7.27 -14.70
C VAL A 111 -1.53 7.89 -13.62
N THR A 112 -2.08 7.06 -12.76
CA THR A 112 -2.91 7.42 -11.61
C THR A 112 -2.37 6.75 -10.34
N PRO A 113 -2.80 7.11 -9.13
CA PRO A 113 -2.28 6.51 -7.90
C PRO A 113 -2.32 4.98 -7.89
N GLY A 114 -3.40 4.37 -8.38
CA GLY A 114 -3.57 2.91 -8.44
C GLY A 114 -2.91 2.23 -9.63
N THR A 115 -2.37 3.00 -10.60
CA THR A 115 -1.82 2.44 -11.85
C THR A 115 -0.32 2.65 -12.04
N ILE A 116 0.41 2.97 -10.96
CA ILE A 116 1.87 3.09 -10.96
C ILE A 116 2.51 1.72 -11.13
N THR A 117 3.46 1.59 -12.07
CA THR A 117 4.22 0.36 -12.34
C THR A 117 5.74 0.54 -12.19
N SER A 118 6.24 1.77 -12.02
CA SER A 118 7.67 2.05 -11.89
C SER A 118 8.23 1.57 -10.55
N SER A 119 9.19 0.66 -10.58
CA SER A 119 9.87 0.14 -9.38
C SER A 119 10.71 1.18 -8.63
N GLN A 120 11.09 2.29 -9.28
CA GLN A 120 11.80 3.38 -8.61
C GLN A 120 10.92 4.19 -7.67
N VAL A 121 9.62 4.04 -7.78
CA VAL A 121 8.60 4.85 -7.14
C VAL A 121 7.77 4.03 -6.14
N LEU A 122 7.48 2.78 -6.48
CA LEU A 122 6.73 1.88 -5.62
C LEU A 122 7.57 1.44 -4.43
N ASP A 123 6.96 1.43 -3.25
CA ASP A 123 7.54 0.76 -2.09
C ASP A 123 7.68 -0.74 -2.39
N GLU A 124 8.90 -1.27 -2.26
CA GLU A 124 9.18 -2.68 -2.55
C GLU A 124 8.44 -3.62 -1.60
N THR A 125 8.11 -3.16 -0.41
CA THR A 125 7.50 -3.95 0.67
C THR A 125 5.98 -3.78 0.77
N LYS A 126 5.35 -3.04 -0.16
CA LYS A 126 3.91 -2.75 -0.16
C LYS A 126 3.30 -2.99 -1.54
N ASN A 127 2.10 -3.57 -1.57
CA ASN A 127 1.28 -3.64 -2.77
C ASN A 127 0.66 -2.28 -3.09
N ASN A 128 0.35 -2.04 -4.37
CA ASN A 128 -0.27 -0.80 -4.83
C ASN A 128 -1.64 -1.12 -5.43
N TYR A 129 -2.66 -1.22 -4.57
CA TYR A 129 -3.99 -1.63 -5.01
C TYR A 129 -4.80 -0.49 -5.63
N LEU A 130 -5.39 -0.80 -6.80
CA LEU A 130 -6.53 -0.13 -7.39
C LEU A 130 -7.78 -0.90 -6.97
N MET A 131 -8.79 -0.23 -6.40
CA MET A 131 -10.04 -0.86 -5.98
C MET A 131 -11.22 -0.33 -6.80
N GLY A 132 -12.04 -1.23 -7.34
CA GLY A 132 -13.32 -0.93 -7.95
C GLY A 132 -14.47 -1.22 -6.98
N ILE A 133 -15.37 -0.28 -6.78
CA ILE A 133 -16.57 -0.44 -5.96
C ILE A 133 -17.81 -0.14 -6.80
N VAL A 134 -18.73 -1.08 -6.85
CA VAL A 134 -20.03 -0.93 -7.50
C VAL A 134 -21.12 -1.18 -6.48
N TYR A 135 -22.01 -0.20 -6.31
CA TYR A 135 -23.18 -0.36 -5.47
C TYR A 135 -24.42 -0.57 -6.35
N MET A 136 -25.14 -1.68 -6.13
CA MET A 136 -26.35 -2.03 -6.86
C MET A 136 -27.26 -2.90 -5.97
N ASP A 137 -28.54 -2.55 -5.89
CA ASP A 137 -29.57 -3.32 -5.17
C ASP A 137 -29.22 -3.68 -3.70
N GLY A 138 -28.51 -2.79 -3.00
CA GLY A 138 -28.09 -3.01 -1.60
C GLY A 138 -26.82 -3.84 -1.44
N ILE A 139 -26.16 -4.24 -2.55
CA ILE A 139 -24.92 -5.04 -2.55
C ILE A 139 -23.76 -4.17 -3.05
N TYR A 140 -22.63 -4.27 -2.39
CA TYR A 140 -21.36 -3.72 -2.84
C TYR A 140 -20.53 -4.80 -3.51
N GLY A 141 -20.34 -4.70 -4.83
CA GLY A 141 -19.33 -5.47 -5.56
C GLY A 141 -17.97 -4.80 -5.43
N ILE A 142 -16.98 -5.53 -4.96
CA ILE A 142 -15.63 -5.02 -4.71
C ILE A 142 -14.63 -5.83 -5.53
N SER A 143 -13.77 -5.15 -6.26
CA SER A 143 -12.65 -5.77 -6.95
C SER A 143 -11.37 -5.00 -6.70
N THR A 144 -10.27 -5.70 -6.44
CA THR A 144 -8.95 -5.11 -6.19
C THR A 144 -7.91 -5.68 -7.14
N ALA A 145 -7.06 -4.81 -7.69
CA ALA A 145 -5.96 -5.21 -8.57
C ALA A 145 -4.66 -4.51 -8.19
N ASP A 146 -3.54 -5.24 -8.13
CA ASP A 146 -2.20 -4.66 -8.14
C ASP A 146 -1.58 -4.90 -9.52
N ILE A 147 -1.50 -3.83 -10.30
CA ILE A 147 -1.00 -3.86 -11.67
C ILE A 147 0.48 -4.24 -11.73
N SER A 148 1.24 -3.99 -10.67
CA SER A 148 2.67 -4.28 -10.65
C SER A 148 2.99 -5.76 -10.43
N THR A 149 2.12 -6.49 -9.73
CA THR A 149 2.29 -7.93 -9.40
C THR A 149 1.37 -8.83 -10.21
N GLY A 150 0.24 -8.29 -10.71
CA GLY A 150 -0.80 -9.04 -11.42
C GLY A 150 -1.83 -9.69 -10.49
N ASP A 151 -1.84 -9.34 -9.21
CA ASP A 151 -2.87 -9.79 -8.28
C ASP A 151 -4.22 -9.16 -8.64
N PHE A 152 -5.27 -9.98 -8.73
CA PHE A 152 -6.61 -9.53 -9.04
C PHE A 152 -7.64 -10.35 -8.24
N MET A 153 -8.43 -9.67 -7.42
CA MET A 153 -9.37 -10.29 -6.48
C MET A 153 -10.75 -9.65 -6.59
N VAL A 154 -11.78 -10.42 -6.22
CA VAL A 154 -13.18 -9.97 -6.25
C VAL A 154 -13.98 -10.56 -5.10
N THR A 155 -14.89 -9.75 -4.54
CA THR A 155 -15.85 -10.15 -3.52
C THR A 155 -17.14 -9.33 -3.60
N GLU A 156 -18.13 -9.72 -2.85
CA GLU A 156 -19.36 -8.97 -2.60
C GLU A 156 -19.63 -8.87 -1.11
N VAL A 157 -20.19 -7.73 -0.69
CA VAL A 157 -20.63 -7.50 0.68
C VAL A 157 -21.97 -6.78 0.68
N ASP A 158 -22.76 -6.96 1.73
CA ASP A 158 -24.13 -6.43 1.83
C ASP A 158 -24.28 -5.31 2.86
N SER A 159 -23.20 -4.92 3.51
CA SER A 159 -23.19 -3.89 4.55
C SER A 159 -22.06 -2.88 4.39
N ASP A 160 -22.33 -1.62 4.76
CA ASP A 160 -21.33 -0.56 4.82
C ASP A 160 -20.12 -0.97 5.68
N ARG A 161 -20.39 -1.70 6.77
CA ARG A 161 -19.36 -2.19 7.67
C ARG A 161 -18.36 -3.09 6.97
N GLU A 162 -18.84 -4.11 6.24
CA GLU A 162 -17.98 -5.03 5.52
C GLU A 162 -17.23 -4.33 4.39
N LEU A 163 -17.89 -3.35 3.73
CA LEU A 163 -17.24 -2.48 2.77
C LEU A 163 -16.03 -1.75 3.39
N PHE A 164 -16.20 -1.14 4.55
CA PHE A 164 -15.11 -0.47 5.25
C PHE A 164 -14.02 -1.45 5.72
N ASP A 165 -14.40 -2.66 6.14
CA ASP A 165 -13.45 -3.71 6.49
C ASP A 165 -12.58 -4.10 5.28
N GLU A 166 -13.16 -4.22 4.07
CA GLU A 166 -12.42 -4.51 2.84
C GLU A 166 -11.54 -3.33 2.38
N ILE A 167 -12.01 -2.09 2.47
CA ILE A 167 -11.19 -0.91 2.21
C ILE A 167 -9.99 -0.86 3.18
N ASN A 168 -10.21 -1.14 4.45
CA ASN A 168 -9.15 -1.24 5.47
C ASN A 168 -8.14 -2.32 5.16
N LYS A 169 -8.61 -3.50 4.76
CA LYS A 169 -7.80 -4.67 4.45
C LYS A 169 -6.79 -4.40 3.34
N PHE A 170 -7.22 -3.81 2.25
CA PHE A 170 -6.37 -3.54 1.09
C PHE A 170 -5.65 -2.20 1.14
N SER A 171 -6.19 -1.22 1.87
CA SER A 171 -5.67 0.15 1.92
C SER A 171 -5.31 0.67 0.52
N PRO A 172 -6.29 0.73 -0.42
CA PRO A 172 -6.04 1.04 -1.82
C PRO A 172 -5.49 2.44 -2.00
N SER A 173 -4.65 2.63 -3.02
CA SER A 173 -4.13 3.94 -3.41
C SER A 173 -5.15 4.74 -4.22
N GLU A 174 -6.07 4.04 -4.90
CA GLU A 174 -7.13 4.63 -5.70
C GLU A 174 -8.39 3.77 -5.64
N ILE A 175 -9.55 4.43 -5.56
CA ILE A 175 -10.88 3.80 -5.67
C ILE A 175 -11.57 4.36 -6.90
N ILE A 176 -12.06 3.48 -7.77
CA ILE A 176 -12.99 3.82 -8.85
C ILE A 176 -14.37 3.29 -8.53
N CYS A 177 -15.41 4.06 -8.79
CA CYS A 177 -16.76 3.66 -8.41
C CYS A 177 -17.83 4.15 -9.39
N ASN A 178 -19.02 3.55 -9.30
CA ASN A 178 -20.20 4.02 -10.02
C ASN A 178 -20.88 5.20 -9.28
N ASN A 179 -21.73 5.94 -9.97
CA ASN A 179 -22.45 7.07 -9.38
C ASN A 179 -23.41 6.62 -8.25
N ALA A 180 -23.94 5.40 -8.30
CA ALA A 180 -24.82 4.87 -7.24
C ALA A 180 -24.07 4.74 -5.91
N PHE A 181 -22.79 4.34 -5.92
CA PHE A 181 -21.96 4.33 -4.72
C PHE A 181 -21.76 5.74 -4.15
N TYR A 182 -21.58 6.74 -4.99
CA TYR A 182 -21.45 8.13 -4.54
C TYR A 182 -22.72 8.65 -3.86
N MET A 183 -23.87 8.08 -4.18
CA MET A 183 -25.18 8.43 -3.64
C MET A 183 -25.71 7.45 -2.56
N SER A 184 -24.92 6.43 -2.20
CA SER A 184 -25.35 5.38 -1.26
C SER A 184 -25.50 5.86 0.20
N GLY A 185 -25.08 7.08 0.53
CA GLY A 185 -25.08 7.61 1.90
C GLY A 185 -23.78 7.38 2.65
N VAL A 186 -22.81 6.68 2.05
CA VAL A 186 -21.44 6.55 2.57
C VAL A 186 -20.75 7.91 2.54
N ASP A 187 -20.13 8.31 3.66
CA ASP A 187 -19.43 9.59 3.76
C ASP A 187 -18.11 9.55 2.95
N MET A 188 -18.13 10.17 1.76
CA MET A 188 -16.98 10.21 0.85
C MET A 188 -15.82 11.06 1.38
N ASP A 189 -16.11 12.07 2.20
CA ASP A 189 -15.10 12.92 2.79
C ASP A 189 -14.41 12.19 3.96
N GLU A 190 -15.14 11.40 4.74
CA GLU A 190 -14.55 10.49 5.72
C GLU A 190 -13.62 9.48 5.03
N LEU A 191 -14.06 8.86 3.94
CA LEU A 191 -13.23 7.93 3.17
C LEU A 191 -11.94 8.59 2.68
N LYS A 192 -12.03 9.75 2.02
CA LYS A 192 -10.85 10.46 1.49
C LYS A 192 -9.88 10.86 2.59
N ASN A 193 -10.40 11.44 3.67
CA ASN A 193 -9.56 11.97 4.75
C ASN A 193 -8.96 10.86 5.61
N ARG A 194 -9.74 9.84 5.94
CA ARG A 194 -9.33 8.74 6.81
C ARG A 194 -8.33 7.81 6.14
N TYR A 195 -8.52 7.49 4.85
CA TYR A 195 -7.69 6.55 4.11
C TYR A 195 -6.68 7.23 3.20
N GLN A 196 -6.75 8.56 3.03
CA GLN A 196 -5.92 9.33 2.09
C GLN A 196 -5.97 8.73 0.67
N VAL A 197 -7.12 8.23 0.27
CA VAL A 197 -7.36 7.56 -1.01
C VAL A 197 -8.01 8.51 -2.01
N VAL A 198 -7.60 8.42 -3.26
CA VAL A 198 -8.23 9.14 -4.37
C VAL A 198 -9.45 8.36 -4.84
N ILE A 199 -10.64 8.99 -4.80
CA ILE A 199 -11.90 8.37 -5.23
C ILE A 199 -12.36 9.05 -6.51
N SER A 200 -12.59 8.25 -7.56
CA SER A 200 -13.04 8.70 -8.88
C SER A 200 -14.35 7.99 -9.26
N ALA A 201 -15.44 8.76 -9.37
CA ALA A 201 -16.65 8.26 -10.01
C ALA A 201 -16.43 8.20 -11.53
N LEU A 202 -16.63 7.03 -12.13
CA LEU A 202 -16.48 6.82 -13.56
C LEU A 202 -17.82 6.92 -14.29
N ASP A 203 -17.75 7.13 -15.60
CA ASP A 203 -18.89 7.12 -16.49
C ASP A 203 -19.61 5.77 -16.48
N SER A 204 -20.93 5.77 -16.67
CA SER A 204 -21.78 4.57 -16.67
C SER A 204 -21.35 3.50 -17.68
N ARG A 205 -20.65 3.87 -18.75
CA ARG A 205 -20.09 2.93 -19.76
C ARG A 205 -19.15 1.87 -19.17
N PHE A 206 -18.49 2.20 -18.06
CA PHE A 206 -17.58 1.26 -17.36
C PHE A 206 -18.34 0.16 -16.61
N PHE A 207 -19.62 0.36 -16.29
CA PHE A 207 -20.39 -0.50 -15.42
C PHE A 207 -21.53 -1.27 -16.13
N GLY A 208 -21.45 -1.38 -17.45
CA GLY A 208 -22.40 -2.20 -18.22
C GLY A 208 -22.15 -3.70 -17.98
N GLU A 209 -23.13 -4.44 -17.47
CA GLU A 209 -22.97 -5.86 -17.11
C GLU A 209 -22.44 -6.71 -18.27
N GLU A 210 -23.04 -6.60 -19.47
CA GLU A 210 -22.59 -7.38 -20.65
C GLU A 210 -21.16 -7.02 -21.08
N SER A 211 -20.80 -5.73 -21.03
CA SER A 211 -19.45 -5.29 -21.38
C SER A 211 -18.41 -5.76 -20.37
N CYS A 212 -18.75 -5.72 -19.07
CA CYS A 212 -17.89 -6.23 -18.00
C CYS A 212 -17.67 -7.74 -18.11
N ARG A 213 -18.74 -8.51 -18.35
CA ARG A 213 -18.63 -9.95 -18.56
C ARG A 213 -17.77 -10.28 -19.79
N ARG A 214 -18.00 -9.59 -20.90
CA ARG A 214 -17.24 -9.79 -22.12
C ARG A 214 -15.76 -9.50 -21.96
N ILE A 215 -15.38 -8.37 -21.38
CA ILE A 215 -13.97 -8.00 -21.21
C ILE A 215 -13.23 -9.00 -20.32
N LEU A 216 -13.85 -9.52 -19.25
CA LEU A 216 -13.27 -10.55 -18.42
C LEU A 216 -13.09 -11.87 -19.17
N MET A 217 -14.11 -12.32 -19.92
CA MET A 217 -14.02 -13.55 -20.73
C MET A 217 -12.94 -13.44 -21.81
N GLU A 218 -12.84 -12.31 -22.49
CA GLU A 218 -11.83 -12.06 -23.52
C GLU A 218 -10.42 -12.02 -22.92
N HIS A 219 -10.25 -11.34 -21.79
CA HIS A 219 -8.95 -11.23 -21.11
C HIS A 219 -8.44 -12.59 -20.64
N PHE A 220 -9.26 -13.33 -19.87
CA PHE A 220 -8.89 -14.63 -19.32
C PHE A 220 -9.03 -15.79 -20.32
N LYS A 221 -9.46 -15.51 -21.54
CA LYS A 221 -9.64 -16.49 -22.63
C LYS A 221 -10.53 -17.67 -22.20
N VAL A 222 -11.61 -17.40 -21.49
CA VAL A 222 -12.58 -18.40 -21.01
C VAL A 222 -13.90 -18.28 -21.78
N GLY A 223 -14.57 -19.42 -22.01
CA GLY A 223 -15.88 -19.43 -22.67
C GLY A 223 -17.04 -19.00 -21.75
N ALA A 224 -16.84 -19.05 -20.43
CA ALA A 224 -17.81 -18.63 -19.42
C ALA A 224 -17.10 -18.29 -18.10
N LEU A 225 -17.68 -17.39 -17.29
CA LEU A 225 -17.13 -16.94 -16.01
C LEU A 225 -17.15 -18.00 -14.92
N VAL A 226 -17.92 -19.08 -15.09
CA VAL A 226 -17.91 -20.29 -14.23
C VAL A 226 -16.50 -20.84 -14.06
N GLY A 227 -15.71 -20.87 -15.12
CA GLY A 227 -14.33 -21.35 -15.09
C GLY A 227 -13.40 -20.51 -14.19
N LEU A 228 -13.84 -19.31 -13.80
CA LEU A 228 -13.14 -18.40 -12.89
C LEU A 228 -13.76 -18.40 -11.49
N GLY A 229 -14.82 -19.19 -11.23
CA GLY A 229 -15.52 -19.22 -9.94
C GLY A 229 -16.35 -17.97 -9.61
N LEU A 230 -16.76 -17.20 -10.64
CA LEU A 230 -17.41 -15.90 -10.45
C LEU A 230 -18.94 -15.94 -10.53
N GLU A 231 -19.57 -17.13 -10.58
CA GLU A 231 -21.03 -17.25 -10.80
C GLU A 231 -21.87 -16.52 -9.75
N ASP A 232 -21.44 -16.58 -8.50
CA ASP A 232 -22.18 -16.06 -7.35
C ASP A 232 -21.86 -14.57 -7.07
N TYR A 233 -21.07 -13.90 -7.91
CA TYR A 233 -20.59 -12.53 -7.69
C TYR A 233 -21.12 -11.58 -8.79
N ALA A 234 -22.42 -11.40 -8.91
CA ALA A 234 -23.04 -10.63 -9.99
C ALA A 234 -22.58 -9.16 -10.03
N THR A 235 -22.59 -8.48 -8.88
CA THR A 235 -22.12 -7.09 -8.72
C THR A 235 -20.59 -7.02 -8.71
N GLY A 236 -19.93 -8.03 -8.16
CA GLY A 236 -18.47 -8.19 -8.17
C GLY A 236 -17.90 -8.33 -9.59
N ILE A 237 -18.60 -9.03 -10.48
CA ILE A 237 -18.24 -9.12 -11.91
C ILE A 237 -18.25 -7.74 -12.56
N ILE A 238 -19.22 -6.89 -12.24
CA ILE A 238 -19.30 -5.53 -12.78
C ILE A 238 -18.11 -4.69 -12.23
N ALA A 239 -17.81 -4.81 -10.93
CA ALA A 239 -16.66 -4.14 -10.34
C ALA A 239 -15.33 -4.60 -10.98
N ALA A 240 -15.15 -5.92 -11.16
CA ALA A 240 -13.96 -6.49 -11.79
C ALA A 240 -13.83 -6.07 -13.28
N GLY A 241 -14.92 -6.10 -14.03
CA GLY A 241 -14.95 -5.64 -15.41
C GLY A 241 -14.62 -4.16 -15.55
N ALA A 242 -15.15 -3.32 -14.66
CA ALA A 242 -14.83 -1.89 -14.61
C ALA A 242 -13.35 -1.62 -14.27
N VAL A 243 -12.78 -2.34 -13.31
CA VAL A 243 -11.34 -2.28 -12.99
C VAL A 243 -10.52 -2.68 -14.21
N MET A 244 -10.84 -3.79 -14.84
CA MET A 244 -10.12 -4.29 -16.03
C MET A 244 -10.19 -3.28 -17.19
N GLN A 245 -11.37 -2.73 -17.48
CA GLN A 245 -11.55 -1.71 -18.52
C GLN A 245 -10.74 -0.46 -18.20
N TYR A 246 -10.77 0.00 -16.92
CA TYR A 246 -10.00 1.16 -16.48
C TYR A 246 -8.49 0.96 -16.66
N ILE A 247 -7.99 -0.22 -16.32
CA ILE A 247 -6.57 -0.55 -16.50
C ILE A 247 -6.22 -0.57 -18.00
N TYR A 248 -7.05 -1.16 -18.88
CA TYR A 248 -6.82 -1.13 -20.33
C TYR A 248 -6.79 0.28 -20.89
N GLU A 249 -7.74 1.14 -20.50
CA GLU A 249 -7.80 2.53 -20.98
C GLU A 249 -6.62 3.38 -20.46
N THR A 250 -6.13 3.11 -19.25
CA THR A 250 -5.01 3.84 -18.66
C THR A 250 -3.65 3.34 -19.11
N GLN A 251 -3.44 2.02 -19.19
CA GLN A 251 -2.14 1.45 -19.55
C GLN A 251 -1.93 1.27 -21.05
N LYS A 252 -3.00 1.19 -21.83
CA LYS A 252 -2.97 1.02 -23.30
C LYS A 252 -2.03 -0.12 -23.79
N SER A 253 -1.91 -1.18 -22.98
CA SER A 253 -1.03 -2.32 -23.22
C SER A 253 -1.76 -3.64 -22.98
N THR A 254 -1.19 -4.74 -23.47
CA THR A 254 -1.66 -6.08 -23.13
C THR A 254 -1.35 -6.37 -21.66
N LEU A 255 -2.35 -6.77 -20.88
CA LEU A 255 -2.23 -7.05 -19.45
C LEU A 255 -1.98 -8.55 -19.19
N GLU A 256 -1.10 -9.16 -19.97
CA GLU A 256 -0.91 -10.62 -19.99
C GLU A 256 -0.44 -11.22 -18.66
N HIS A 257 0.13 -10.41 -17.77
CA HIS A 257 0.55 -10.82 -16.43
C HIS A 257 -0.60 -10.85 -15.41
N ILE A 258 -1.78 -10.31 -15.71
CA ILE A 258 -2.99 -10.54 -14.92
C ILE A 258 -3.61 -11.84 -15.42
N THR A 259 -3.13 -12.96 -14.90
CA THR A 259 -3.47 -14.30 -15.43
C THR A 259 -4.69 -14.93 -14.78
N THR A 260 -5.07 -14.48 -13.61
CA THR A 260 -6.16 -15.05 -12.82
C THR A 260 -6.91 -13.96 -12.06
N ILE A 261 -8.19 -14.19 -11.83
CA ILE A 261 -8.99 -13.45 -10.86
C ILE A 261 -9.40 -14.41 -9.75
N THR A 262 -9.22 -14.00 -8.51
CA THR A 262 -9.51 -14.84 -7.34
C THR A 262 -10.75 -14.33 -6.62
N PRO A 263 -11.89 -15.04 -6.72
CA PRO A 263 -13.02 -14.76 -5.86
C PRO A 263 -12.70 -15.17 -4.42
N TYR A 264 -13.14 -14.38 -3.44
CA TYR A 264 -13.03 -14.73 -2.04
C TYR A 264 -14.25 -14.29 -1.25
N SER A 265 -14.58 -15.02 -0.20
CA SER A 265 -15.61 -14.63 0.75
C SER A 265 -15.01 -13.85 1.92
N THR A 266 -15.73 -12.83 2.39
CA THR A 266 -15.43 -12.16 3.66
C THR A 266 -15.54 -13.17 4.81
N GLY A 267 -14.76 -13.01 5.87
CA GLY A 267 -14.82 -13.92 7.02
C GLY A 267 -13.80 -15.07 7.01
N GLN A 268 -12.84 -15.08 6.08
CA GLN A 268 -11.68 -16.00 6.14
C GLN A 268 -10.55 -15.46 7.04
N TYR A 269 -10.55 -14.17 7.32
CA TYR A 269 -9.51 -13.48 8.07
C TYR A 269 -10.07 -12.76 9.28
N MET A 270 -9.24 -12.60 10.29
CA MET A 270 -9.52 -11.75 11.45
C MET A 270 -9.67 -10.30 10.99
N VAL A 271 -10.77 -9.67 11.38
CA VAL A 271 -11.00 -8.25 11.07
C VAL A 271 -10.25 -7.37 12.07
N ILE A 272 -9.45 -6.46 11.54
CA ILE A 272 -8.67 -5.46 12.28
C ILE A 272 -8.99 -4.10 11.68
N ASP A 273 -9.72 -3.26 12.40
CA ASP A 273 -10.07 -1.93 11.92
C ASP A 273 -8.85 -0.98 11.88
N THR A 274 -9.01 0.17 11.21
CA THR A 274 -7.93 1.15 11.05
C THR A 274 -7.39 1.67 12.38
N SER A 275 -8.29 1.91 13.36
CA SER A 275 -7.91 2.37 14.69
C SER A 275 -7.04 1.33 15.40
N THR A 276 -7.42 0.06 15.31
CA THR A 276 -6.67 -1.06 15.89
C THR A 276 -5.31 -1.26 15.22
N ARG A 277 -5.24 -1.21 13.88
CA ARG A 277 -3.95 -1.28 13.16
C ARG A 277 -2.99 -0.20 13.62
N ARG A 278 -3.49 1.03 13.74
CA ARG A 278 -2.72 2.18 14.22
C ARG A 278 -2.33 2.04 15.69
N ASN A 279 -3.27 1.67 16.57
CA ASN A 279 -3.05 1.57 18.00
C ASN A 279 -2.08 0.44 18.38
N LEU A 280 -2.07 -0.66 17.63
CA LEU A 280 -1.14 -1.78 17.79
C LEU A 280 0.18 -1.56 17.04
N GLU A 281 0.29 -0.49 16.24
CA GLU A 281 1.47 -0.19 15.42
C GLU A 281 1.94 -1.42 14.62
N LEU A 282 1.02 -2.00 13.84
CA LEU A 282 1.29 -3.26 13.15
C LEU A 282 2.36 -3.12 12.07
N VAL A 283 2.26 -2.08 11.22
CA VAL A 283 3.11 -1.90 10.03
C VAL A 283 3.84 -0.56 9.99
N GLU A 284 3.31 0.47 10.66
CA GLU A 284 3.91 1.79 10.80
C GLU A 284 3.66 2.36 12.21
N THR A 285 4.59 3.19 12.70
CA THR A 285 4.46 3.85 14.01
C THR A 285 3.45 5.00 13.93
N MET A 286 2.76 5.29 15.03
CA MET A 286 1.72 6.33 15.09
C MET A 286 2.26 7.74 14.81
N ARG A 287 3.46 8.07 15.32
CA ARG A 287 4.02 9.42 15.23
C ARG A 287 4.87 9.66 14.00
N GLU A 288 5.82 8.77 13.73
CA GLU A 288 6.87 9.00 12.72
C GLU A 288 6.58 8.27 11.41
N LYS A 289 5.47 7.51 11.35
CA LYS A 289 5.07 6.76 10.14
C LYS A 289 6.19 5.87 9.56
N GLN A 290 7.04 5.30 10.43
CA GLN A 290 8.16 4.45 10.04
C GLN A 290 7.97 2.99 10.47
N LYS A 291 8.67 2.09 9.80
CA LYS A 291 8.62 0.64 10.06
C LYS A 291 9.25 0.26 11.40
N ARG A 292 10.36 0.93 11.79
CA ARG A 292 11.08 0.60 13.05
C ARG A 292 10.20 0.88 14.26
N GLY A 293 10.06 -0.09 15.14
CA GLY A 293 9.19 0.00 16.30
C GLY A 293 7.79 -0.58 16.10
N THR A 294 7.55 -1.30 14.99
CA THR A 294 6.28 -1.96 14.67
C THR A 294 6.36 -3.48 14.80
N LEU A 295 5.22 -4.17 14.77
CA LEU A 295 5.20 -5.65 14.71
C LEU A 295 5.88 -6.15 13.43
N LEU A 296 5.64 -5.50 12.29
CA LEU A 296 6.29 -5.83 11.02
C LEU A 296 7.82 -5.75 11.13
N TRP A 297 8.36 -4.72 11.78
CA TRP A 297 9.80 -4.62 12.00
C TRP A 297 10.39 -5.77 12.82
N VAL A 298 9.63 -6.26 13.79
CA VAL A 298 10.03 -7.42 14.61
C VAL A 298 10.10 -8.68 13.76
N LEU A 299 9.04 -8.96 13.00
CA LEU A 299 8.84 -10.21 12.27
C LEU A 299 9.56 -10.26 10.93
N ASP A 300 9.85 -9.12 10.32
CA ASP A 300 10.43 -9.07 8.98
C ASP A 300 11.95 -9.28 9.00
N LYS A 301 12.32 -10.49 8.64
CA LYS A 301 13.68 -10.93 8.33
C LYS A 301 13.71 -11.57 6.94
N THR A 302 12.71 -11.27 6.12
CA THR A 302 12.62 -11.74 4.73
C THR A 302 13.83 -11.28 3.92
N LYS A 303 14.13 -12.01 2.88
CA LYS A 303 15.27 -11.76 1.98
C LYS A 303 14.81 -11.17 0.64
N THR A 304 13.55 -11.38 0.29
CA THR A 304 12.95 -10.93 -0.97
C THR A 304 11.87 -9.88 -0.74
N ALA A 305 11.70 -8.98 -1.71
CA ALA A 305 10.63 -8.00 -1.69
C ALA A 305 9.24 -8.67 -1.71
N MET A 306 9.09 -9.77 -2.45
CA MET A 306 7.88 -10.58 -2.52
C MET A 306 7.52 -11.17 -1.16
N GLY A 307 8.49 -11.73 -0.43
CA GLY A 307 8.32 -12.23 0.92
C GLY A 307 7.92 -11.13 1.90
N ALA A 308 8.52 -9.94 1.80
CA ALA A 308 8.18 -8.79 2.64
C ALA A 308 6.72 -8.33 2.41
N ARG A 309 6.24 -8.27 1.16
CA ARG A 309 4.84 -7.96 0.83
C ARG A 309 3.88 -9.01 1.39
N LEU A 310 4.20 -10.28 1.20
CA LEU A 310 3.38 -11.37 1.69
C LEU A 310 3.33 -11.40 3.23
N LEU A 311 4.46 -11.16 3.92
CA LEU A 311 4.49 -11.07 5.38
C LEU A 311 3.63 -9.92 5.90
N ARG A 312 3.72 -8.75 5.25
CA ARG A 312 2.86 -7.61 5.56
C ARG A 312 1.38 -7.96 5.41
N ALA A 313 1.00 -8.58 4.28
CA ALA A 313 -0.37 -9.03 4.06
C ALA A 313 -0.82 -10.04 5.13
N CYS A 314 0.04 -10.98 5.53
CA CYS A 314 -0.25 -11.92 6.61
C CYS A 314 -0.48 -11.24 7.97
N ILE A 315 0.26 -10.16 8.29
CA ILE A 315 0.06 -9.38 9.53
C ILE A 315 -1.26 -8.61 9.49
N GLU A 316 -1.60 -8.06 8.35
CA GLU A 316 -2.84 -7.29 8.15
C GLU A 316 -4.07 -8.18 8.01
N GLN A 317 -3.89 -9.47 7.68
CA GLN A 317 -4.93 -10.47 7.44
C GLN A 317 -4.64 -11.78 8.19
N PRO A 318 -4.66 -11.80 9.53
CA PRO A 318 -4.49 -13.04 10.29
C PRO A 318 -5.61 -14.03 10.02
N LEU A 319 -5.33 -15.32 10.08
CA LEU A 319 -6.28 -16.39 9.78
C LEU A 319 -7.26 -16.61 10.94
N ILE A 320 -8.46 -17.08 10.61
CA ILE A 320 -9.46 -17.55 11.60
C ILE A 320 -9.73 -19.07 11.51
N HIS A 321 -9.20 -19.72 10.49
CA HIS A 321 -9.33 -21.17 10.34
C HIS A 321 -8.20 -21.90 11.05
N ARG A 322 -8.55 -22.70 12.06
CA ARG A 322 -7.61 -23.40 12.93
C ARG A 322 -6.62 -24.27 12.17
N ASP A 323 -7.08 -25.03 11.19
CA ASP A 323 -6.24 -25.96 10.46
C ASP A 323 -5.18 -25.25 9.62
N GLU A 324 -5.54 -24.13 9.00
CA GLU A 324 -4.59 -23.31 8.24
C GLU A 324 -3.55 -22.62 9.15
N ILE A 325 -3.96 -22.18 10.34
CA ILE A 325 -3.04 -21.66 11.35
C ILE A 325 -2.03 -22.74 11.76
N ILE A 326 -2.50 -23.95 12.05
CA ILE A 326 -1.67 -25.07 12.47
C ILE A 326 -0.72 -25.49 11.33
N LYS A 327 -1.16 -25.50 10.08
CA LYS A 327 -0.28 -25.77 8.92
C LYS A 327 0.90 -24.80 8.87
N ARG A 328 0.65 -23.49 9.05
CA ARG A 328 1.72 -22.48 9.11
C ARG A 328 2.64 -22.68 10.29
N GLN A 329 2.11 -22.95 11.48
CA GLN A 329 2.91 -23.22 12.67
C GLN A 329 3.80 -24.46 12.52
N ASN A 330 3.30 -25.53 11.89
CA ASN A 330 4.07 -26.74 11.62
C ASN A 330 5.23 -26.47 10.65
N ALA A 331 5.02 -25.63 9.65
CA ALA A 331 6.09 -25.19 8.74
C ALA A 331 7.19 -24.42 9.50
N VAL A 332 6.81 -23.46 10.36
CA VAL A 332 7.76 -22.74 11.20
C VAL A 332 8.50 -23.67 12.16
N GLU A 333 7.80 -24.63 12.76
CA GLU A 333 8.40 -25.62 13.68
C GLU A 333 9.45 -26.47 12.97
N GLU A 334 9.15 -27.03 11.80
CA GLU A 334 10.06 -27.86 11.05
C GLU A 334 11.30 -27.08 10.60
N LEU A 335 11.15 -25.83 10.17
CA LEU A 335 12.27 -24.93 9.87
C LEU A 335 13.12 -24.57 11.11
N ASN A 336 12.52 -24.53 12.30
CA ASN A 336 13.25 -24.36 13.56
C ASN A 336 14.07 -25.58 13.92
N MET A 337 13.53 -26.78 13.72
CA MET A 337 14.23 -28.05 13.97
C MET A 337 15.38 -28.26 12.98
N ASN A 338 15.20 -27.83 11.73
CA ASN A 338 16.19 -27.96 10.66
C ASN A 338 16.89 -26.62 10.36
N TYR A 339 17.46 -26.00 11.38
CA TYR A 339 18.00 -24.64 11.29
C TYR A 339 19.13 -24.51 10.25
N ILE A 340 19.92 -25.54 9.98
CA ILE A 340 20.98 -25.51 8.95
C ILE A 340 20.36 -25.37 7.57
N SER A 341 19.39 -26.23 7.22
CA SER A 341 18.69 -26.15 5.94
C SER A 341 17.92 -24.82 5.78
N ARG A 342 17.36 -24.29 6.88
CA ARG A 342 16.74 -22.95 6.86
C ARG A 342 17.75 -21.85 6.55
N GLU A 343 18.92 -21.81 7.21
CA GLU A 343 19.93 -20.77 6.91
C GLU A 343 20.44 -20.90 5.48
N GLU A 344 20.62 -22.13 4.97
CA GLU A 344 21.00 -22.38 3.59
C GLU A 344 19.93 -21.84 2.60
N ILE A 345 18.63 -22.06 2.89
CA ILE A 345 17.54 -21.45 2.11
C ILE A 345 17.62 -19.92 2.16
N CYS A 346 17.85 -19.33 3.34
CA CYS A 346 17.97 -17.88 3.48
C CYS A 346 19.13 -17.29 2.65
N GLU A 347 20.24 -18.00 2.53
CA GLU A 347 21.37 -17.59 1.68
C GLU A 347 21.00 -17.63 0.19
N TYR A 348 20.27 -18.68 -0.26
CA TYR A 348 19.80 -18.78 -1.65
C TYR A 348 18.67 -17.79 -1.97
N LEU A 349 17.87 -17.36 -1.00
CA LEU A 349 16.85 -16.33 -1.19
C LEU A 349 17.45 -14.93 -1.36
N ASN A 350 18.62 -14.66 -0.78
CA ASN A 350 19.21 -13.33 -0.74
C ASN A 350 19.50 -12.71 -2.14
N PRO A 351 20.01 -13.44 -3.15
CA PRO A 351 20.22 -12.93 -4.49
C PRO A 351 18.96 -12.93 -5.38
N ILE A 352 17.80 -13.36 -4.88
CA ILE A 352 16.57 -13.40 -5.66
C ILE A 352 15.95 -12.00 -5.71
N TYR A 353 15.82 -11.49 -6.92
CA TYR A 353 15.15 -10.23 -7.20
C TYR A 353 13.62 -10.39 -7.16
N ASP A 354 12.90 -9.29 -7.26
CA ASP A 354 11.43 -9.25 -7.28
C ASP A 354 10.86 -9.83 -8.59
N LEU A 355 10.66 -11.14 -8.61
CA LEU A 355 10.17 -11.88 -9.79
C LEU A 355 8.76 -11.43 -10.20
N GLU A 356 7.89 -11.07 -9.23
CA GLU A 356 6.53 -10.61 -9.51
C GLU A 356 6.55 -9.29 -10.30
N ARG A 357 7.32 -8.30 -9.85
CA ARG A 357 7.44 -7.02 -10.53
C ARG A 357 8.31 -7.09 -11.78
N LEU A 358 9.26 -8.02 -11.84
CA LEU A 358 10.06 -8.26 -13.04
C LEU A 358 9.21 -8.80 -14.18
N ILE A 359 8.36 -9.80 -13.92
CA ILE A 359 7.47 -10.34 -14.96
C ILE A 359 6.42 -9.30 -15.38
N GLY A 360 5.94 -8.46 -14.48
CA GLY A 360 5.10 -7.32 -14.81
C GLY A 360 5.78 -6.40 -15.83
N ARG A 361 7.05 -5.98 -15.58
CA ARG A 361 7.82 -5.14 -16.52
C ARG A 361 8.08 -5.82 -17.86
N ILE A 362 8.30 -7.14 -17.88
CA ILE A 362 8.44 -7.92 -19.10
C ILE A 362 7.15 -7.86 -19.91
N SER A 363 6.01 -8.10 -19.28
CA SER A 363 4.69 -8.06 -19.93
C SER A 363 4.30 -6.66 -20.44
N TYR A 364 4.65 -5.60 -19.68
CA TYR A 364 4.48 -4.20 -20.14
C TYR A 364 5.49 -3.77 -21.21
N LYS A 365 6.43 -4.63 -21.59
CA LYS A 365 7.50 -4.33 -22.56
C LYS A 365 8.42 -3.18 -22.10
N THR A 366 8.46 -2.90 -20.80
CA THR A 366 9.30 -1.86 -20.18
C THR A 366 10.60 -2.41 -19.59
N ALA A 367 10.74 -3.73 -19.53
CA ALA A 367 11.95 -4.38 -19.05
C ALA A 367 13.17 -4.04 -19.93
N ASN A 368 14.29 -3.81 -19.29
CA ASN A 368 15.59 -3.55 -19.93
C ASN A 368 16.50 -4.80 -19.86
N PRO A 369 17.64 -4.82 -20.56
CA PRO A 369 18.51 -6.00 -20.59
C PRO A 369 19.06 -6.40 -19.20
N ARG A 370 19.30 -5.44 -18.30
CA ARG A 370 19.73 -5.73 -16.92
C ARG A 370 18.65 -6.39 -16.10
N ASP A 371 17.37 -6.07 -16.36
CA ASP A 371 16.25 -6.76 -15.74
C ASP A 371 16.22 -8.25 -16.08
N LEU A 372 16.58 -8.62 -17.33
CA LEU A 372 16.67 -10.03 -17.73
C LEU A 372 17.87 -10.74 -17.08
N ILE A 373 19.00 -10.05 -16.89
CA ILE A 373 20.14 -10.63 -16.15
C ILE A 373 19.78 -10.81 -14.67
N ALA A 374 19.13 -9.83 -14.03
CA ALA A 374 18.64 -9.95 -12.66
C ALA A 374 17.63 -11.12 -12.51
N PHE A 375 16.77 -11.30 -13.53
CA PHE A 375 15.85 -12.42 -13.60
C PHE A 375 16.60 -13.75 -13.67
N ARG A 376 17.59 -13.87 -14.57
CA ARG A 376 18.46 -15.07 -14.70
C ARG A 376 19.17 -15.41 -13.41
N SER A 377 19.77 -14.42 -12.74
CA SER A 377 20.46 -14.61 -11.46
C SER A 377 19.53 -15.15 -10.37
N SER A 378 18.27 -14.72 -10.40
CA SER A 378 17.24 -15.24 -9.49
C SER A 378 16.91 -16.71 -9.79
N LEU A 379 16.79 -17.07 -11.07
CA LEU A 379 16.47 -18.45 -11.49
C LEU A 379 17.59 -19.44 -11.15
N GLU A 380 18.83 -18.99 -11.09
CA GLU A 380 20.00 -19.83 -10.74
C GLU A 380 19.86 -20.45 -9.34
N MET A 381 19.18 -19.77 -8.42
CA MET A 381 18.99 -20.22 -7.04
C MET A 381 17.88 -21.26 -6.85
N LEU A 382 16.90 -21.29 -7.76
CA LEU A 382 15.68 -22.10 -7.61
C LEU A 382 15.94 -23.62 -7.48
N PRO A 383 16.85 -24.25 -8.25
CA PRO A 383 17.14 -25.69 -8.10
C PRO A 383 17.66 -26.07 -6.72
N TYR A 384 18.47 -25.19 -6.09
CA TYR A 384 19.02 -25.44 -4.76
C TYR A 384 17.95 -25.35 -3.69
N ILE A 385 17.09 -24.33 -3.74
CA ILE A 385 15.95 -24.17 -2.84
C ILE A 385 15.02 -25.37 -2.97
N LYS A 386 14.66 -25.75 -4.20
CA LYS A 386 13.76 -26.88 -4.46
C LYS A 386 14.31 -28.20 -3.91
N ARG A 387 15.61 -28.43 -4.03
CA ARG A 387 16.28 -29.63 -3.49
C ARG A 387 16.12 -29.70 -1.98
N ILE A 388 16.42 -28.60 -1.26
CA ILE A 388 16.34 -28.57 0.21
C ILE A 388 14.89 -28.71 0.67
N LEU A 389 13.94 -28.07 0.00
CA LEU A 389 12.52 -28.19 0.33
C LEU A 389 11.97 -29.62 0.15
N GLY A 390 12.57 -30.40 -0.73
CA GLY A 390 12.24 -31.82 -0.88
C GLY A 390 12.56 -32.71 0.33
N GLU A 391 13.34 -32.20 1.30
CA GLU A 391 13.69 -32.87 2.53
C GLU A 391 12.69 -32.66 3.67
N PHE A 392 11.79 -31.66 3.54
CA PHE A 392 10.79 -31.32 4.54
C PHE A 392 9.51 -32.15 4.39
N ASN A 393 8.85 -32.41 5.52
CA ASN A 393 7.68 -33.28 5.60
C ASN A 393 6.38 -32.53 5.94
N SER A 394 6.44 -31.31 6.50
CA SER A 394 5.22 -30.54 6.78
C SER A 394 4.45 -30.27 5.49
N GLU A 395 3.13 -30.43 5.57
CA GLU A 395 2.24 -30.33 4.42
C GLU A 395 2.50 -29.05 3.60
N LEU A 396 2.59 -27.91 4.29
CA LEU A 396 2.79 -26.61 3.66
C LEU A 396 4.17 -26.45 2.99
N LEU A 397 5.27 -26.89 3.65
CA LEU A 397 6.59 -26.81 3.04
C LEU A 397 6.75 -27.80 1.88
N ALA A 398 6.15 -28.99 1.99
CA ALA A 398 6.12 -29.95 0.90
C ALA A 398 5.32 -29.45 -0.31
N GLU A 399 4.23 -28.72 -0.08
CA GLU A 399 3.44 -28.06 -1.13
C GLU A 399 4.25 -26.93 -1.80
N LEU A 400 4.80 -26.01 -1.00
CA LEU A 400 5.67 -24.93 -1.47
C LEU A 400 6.94 -25.46 -2.17
N GLY A 401 7.44 -26.64 -1.83
CA GLY A 401 8.59 -27.27 -2.48
C GLY A 401 8.27 -27.94 -3.81
N ARG A 402 7.02 -28.41 -3.99
CA ARG A 402 6.58 -29.05 -5.25
C ARG A 402 6.27 -28.05 -6.35
N GLU A 403 5.67 -26.92 -5.99
CA GLU A 403 5.16 -25.92 -6.94
C GLU A 403 6.26 -25.17 -7.72
N PRO A 404 7.43 -24.77 -7.16
CA PRO A 404 8.40 -24.02 -7.91
C PRO A 404 8.93 -24.77 -9.11
N ASP A 405 8.77 -24.19 -10.28
CA ASP A 405 9.42 -24.62 -11.50
C ASP A 405 10.84 -24.01 -11.51
N PRO A 406 11.90 -24.78 -11.68
CA PRO A 406 13.26 -24.25 -11.79
C PRO A 406 13.48 -23.33 -12.99
N LEU A 407 12.55 -23.29 -13.98
CA LEU A 407 12.58 -22.44 -15.15
C LEU A 407 13.93 -22.48 -15.91
N GLN A 408 14.51 -23.68 -16.02
CA GLN A 408 15.84 -23.89 -16.62
C GLN A 408 15.90 -23.52 -18.10
N ASP A 409 14.79 -23.69 -18.81
CA ASP A 409 14.62 -23.26 -20.19
C ASP A 409 14.77 -21.74 -20.34
N ILE A 410 14.16 -20.98 -19.44
CA ILE A 410 14.27 -19.51 -19.39
C ILE A 410 15.66 -19.08 -18.96
N PHE A 411 16.22 -19.72 -17.93
CA PHE A 411 17.59 -19.47 -17.46
C PHE A 411 18.58 -19.62 -18.60
N GLN A 412 18.46 -20.68 -19.38
CA GLN A 412 19.34 -20.98 -20.52
C GLN A 412 19.11 -19.99 -21.67
N LEU A 413 17.84 -19.70 -22.00
CA LEU A 413 17.48 -18.72 -23.02
C LEU A 413 18.15 -17.36 -22.79
N ILE A 414 18.05 -16.83 -21.55
CA ILE A 414 18.66 -15.55 -21.21
C ILE A 414 20.20 -15.65 -21.25
N GLY A 415 20.74 -16.76 -20.73
CA GLY A 415 22.18 -17.02 -20.68
C GLY A 415 22.83 -17.14 -22.06
N ASP A 416 22.12 -17.69 -23.04
CA ASP A 416 22.60 -17.82 -24.41
C ASP A 416 22.46 -16.51 -25.20
N ALA A 417 21.40 -15.73 -24.92
CA ALA A 417 21.05 -14.56 -25.72
C ALA A 417 21.70 -13.25 -25.25
N ILE A 418 21.73 -13.00 -23.94
CA ILE A 418 22.09 -11.69 -23.37
C ILE A 418 23.50 -11.72 -22.78
N VAL A 419 24.27 -10.64 -23.02
CA VAL A 419 25.61 -10.48 -22.44
C VAL A 419 25.55 -10.34 -20.91
N GLU A 420 26.62 -10.71 -20.20
CA GLU A 420 26.66 -10.67 -18.73
C GLU A 420 26.51 -9.26 -18.14
N GLU A 421 27.09 -8.26 -18.81
CA GLU A 421 27.04 -6.86 -18.40
C GLU A 421 26.44 -5.98 -19.50
N PRO A 422 25.11 -6.01 -19.69
CA PRO A 422 24.47 -5.24 -20.74
C PRO A 422 24.39 -3.75 -20.38
N PRO A 423 24.31 -2.87 -21.40
CA PRO A 423 24.02 -1.46 -21.18
C PRO A 423 22.66 -1.24 -20.53
N ILE A 424 22.45 -0.05 -19.96
CA ILE A 424 21.17 0.30 -19.33
C ILE A 424 20.07 0.47 -20.38
N THR A 425 20.42 1.09 -21.52
CA THR A 425 19.45 1.40 -22.56
C THR A 425 19.58 0.44 -23.74
N VAL A 426 18.44 -0.03 -24.23
CA VAL A 426 18.38 -0.97 -25.36
C VAL A 426 18.91 -0.37 -26.66
N ARG A 427 18.93 0.98 -26.76
CA ARG A 427 19.35 1.70 -27.98
C ARG A 427 20.88 1.89 -28.10
N GLU A 428 21.65 1.49 -27.10
CA GLU A 428 23.11 1.60 -27.14
C GLU A 428 23.76 0.45 -27.94
N GLY A 429 23.05 -0.64 -28.15
CA GLY A 429 23.61 -1.87 -28.74
C GLY A 429 24.54 -2.62 -27.79
N GLY A 430 25.10 -3.75 -28.23
CA GLY A 430 25.96 -4.58 -27.38
C GLY A 430 25.20 -5.40 -26.35
N ILE A 431 23.97 -5.82 -26.67
CA ILE A 431 23.07 -6.53 -25.77
C ILE A 431 23.15 -8.04 -25.98
N ILE A 432 23.28 -8.47 -27.23
CA ILE A 432 23.19 -9.87 -27.64
C ILE A 432 24.58 -10.52 -27.61
N LYS A 433 24.68 -11.72 -27.06
CA LYS A 433 25.91 -12.53 -27.03
C LYS A 433 26.40 -12.91 -28.42
N ASP A 434 27.74 -13.04 -28.53
CA ASP A 434 28.34 -13.64 -29.73
C ASP A 434 27.89 -15.10 -29.87
N GLY A 435 27.56 -15.49 -31.12
CA GLY A 435 27.10 -16.85 -31.42
C GLY A 435 25.59 -17.07 -31.29
N TYR A 436 24.83 -16.12 -30.71
CA TYR A 436 23.39 -16.25 -30.60
C TYR A 436 22.66 -16.08 -31.95
N ASN A 437 23.10 -15.12 -32.77
CA ASN A 437 22.52 -14.87 -34.09
C ASN A 437 23.60 -14.61 -35.15
N GLN A 438 23.61 -15.41 -36.19
CA GLN A 438 24.61 -15.35 -37.25
C GLN A 438 24.66 -14.01 -38.00
N GLU A 439 23.53 -13.32 -38.15
CA GLU A 439 23.48 -12.03 -38.84
C GLU A 439 24.04 -10.92 -37.97
N ALA A 440 23.74 -10.94 -36.68
CA ALA A 440 24.32 -10.02 -35.70
C ALA A 440 25.84 -10.18 -35.61
N ASP A 441 26.34 -11.42 -35.64
CA ASP A 441 27.76 -11.72 -35.63
C ASP A 441 28.48 -11.20 -36.89
N LYS A 442 27.86 -11.36 -38.07
CA LYS A 442 28.37 -10.81 -39.35
C LYS A 442 28.47 -9.28 -39.31
N LEU A 443 27.41 -8.62 -38.81
CA LEU A 443 27.42 -7.15 -38.67
C LEU A 443 28.44 -6.66 -37.66
N ARG A 444 28.66 -7.40 -36.55
CA ARG A 444 29.66 -7.12 -35.52
C ARG A 444 31.10 -7.28 -36.08
N HIS A 445 31.33 -8.33 -36.89
CA HIS A 445 32.58 -8.52 -37.62
C HIS A 445 32.82 -7.38 -38.60
N ALA A 446 31.83 -6.99 -39.38
CA ALA A 446 31.95 -5.85 -40.31
C ALA A 446 32.33 -4.54 -39.61
N LYS A 447 31.75 -4.30 -38.42
CA LYS A 447 32.10 -3.14 -37.56
C LYS A 447 33.54 -3.23 -37.04
N THR A 448 34.04 -4.39 -36.68
CA THR A 448 35.39 -4.61 -36.13
C THR A 448 36.42 -4.55 -37.24
N GLU A 449 36.19 -5.22 -38.39
CA GLU A 449 37.05 -5.12 -39.57
C GLU A 449 37.07 -3.70 -40.12
N GLY A 450 35.95 -2.98 -40.08
CA GLY A 450 35.89 -1.57 -40.47
C GLY A 450 36.87 -0.69 -39.68
N LYS A 451 37.05 -0.95 -38.36
CA LYS A 451 38.10 -0.26 -37.59
C LYS A 451 39.53 -0.60 -38.07
N ASN A 452 39.77 -1.84 -38.45
CA ASN A 452 41.06 -2.24 -38.99
C ASN A 452 41.29 -1.59 -40.38
N TRP A 453 40.26 -1.55 -41.22
CA TRP A 453 40.34 -0.85 -42.49
C TRP A 453 40.60 0.65 -42.36
N LEU A 454 39.99 1.30 -41.34
CA LEU A 454 40.31 2.71 -41.04
C LEU A 454 41.74 2.90 -40.59
N ALA A 455 42.30 1.97 -39.78
CA ALA A 455 43.70 2.01 -39.35
C ALA A 455 44.66 1.75 -40.52
N GLU A 456 44.31 0.82 -41.43
CA GLU A 456 45.06 0.55 -42.66
C GLU A 456 45.02 1.76 -43.59
N LEU A 457 43.87 2.39 -43.78
CA LEU A 457 43.70 3.61 -44.56
C LEU A 457 44.52 4.76 -43.96
N GLU A 458 44.52 4.92 -42.62
CA GLU A 458 45.35 5.91 -41.94
C GLU A 458 46.84 5.68 -42.21
N SER A 459 47.31 4.43 -42.13
CA SER A 459 48.70 4.06 -42.41
C SER A 459 49.09 4.29 -43.86
N LYS A 460 48.24 3.83 -44.80
CA LYS A 460 48.41 4.00 -46.23
C LYS A 460 48.47 5.48 -46.63
N ASP A 461 47.59 6.28 -46.10
CA ASP A 461 47.55 7.71 -46.41
C ASP A 461 48.69 8.49 -45.72
N LYS A 462 49.17 8.08 -44.52
CA LYS A 462 50.40 8.60 -43.93
C LYS A 462 51.63 8.38 -44.82
N GLU A 463 51.77 7.17 -45.35
CA GLU A 463 52.88 6.84 -46.27
C GLU A 463 52.77 7.62 -47.56
N LYS A 464 51.54 7.68 -48.14
CA LYS A 464 51.32 8.34 -49.46
C LYS A 464 51.46 9.85 -49.40
N THR A 465 51.07 10.50 -48.29
CA THR A 465 51.08 11.95 -48.15
C THR A 465 52.32 12.47 -47.41
N GLY A 466 53.05 11.60 -46.69
CA GLY A 466 54.16 11.97 -45.84
C GLY A 466 53.76 12.71 -44.55
N ILE A 467 52.48 12.88 -44.29
CA ILE A 467 52.00 13.63 -43.13
C ILE A 467 52.00 12.70 -41.89
N LYS A 468 53.05 12.76 -41.11
CA LYS A 468 53.28 11.89 -39.94
C LYS A 468 52.22 12.08 -38.83
N THR A 469 51.57 13.23 -38.77
CA THR A 469 50.55 13.58 -37.76
C THR A 469 49.11 13.27 -38.18
N LEU A 470 48.90 12.73 -39.39
CA LEU A 470 47.59 12.35 -39.88
C LEU A 470 46.96 11.32 -38.95
N LYS A 471 45.70 11.55 -38.55
CA LYS A 471 44.92 10.64 -37.74
C LYS A 471 43.49 10.58 -38.23
N VAL A 472 42.91 9.38 -38.32
CA VAL A 472 41.48 9.21 -38.50
C VAL A 472 40.82 9.38 -37.15
N LYS A 473 39.84 10.28 -37.07
CA LYS A 473 39.01 10.53 -35.87
C LYS A 473 37.53 10.54 -36.23
N PHE A 474 36.68 10.37 -35.26
CA PHE A 474 35.21 10.38 -35.39
C PHE A 474 34.62 11.56 -34.64
N ASN A 475 33.58 12.16 -35.22
CA ASN A 475 32.73 13.17 -34.58
C ASN A 475 31.26 12.94 -34.96
N LYS A 476 30.34 12.99 -34.00
CA LYS A 476 28.89 12.73 -34.24
C LYS A 476 28.25 13.61 -35.33
N VAL A 477 28.81 14.82 -35.57
CA VAL A 477 28.25 15.76 -36.54
C VAL A 477 28.88 15.57 -37.92
N PHE A 478 30.18 15.24 -38.00
CA PHE A 478 30.95 15.19 -39.24
C PHE A 478 31.31 13.77 -39.67
N GLY A 479 31.04 12.75 -38.89
CA GLY A 479 31.45 11.37 -39.16
C GLY A 479 32.93 11.15 -38.96
N TYR A 480 33.53 10.22 -39.74
CA TYR A 480 34.95 9.99 -39.79
C TYR A 480 35.64 11.07 -40.61
N TYR A 481 36.82 11.51 -40.14
CA TYR A 481 37.63 12.52 -40.82
C TYR A 481 39.10 12.31 -40.52
N PHE A 482 39.94 12.76 -41.47
CA PHE A 482 41.38 12.91 -41.27
C PHE A 482 41.63 14.24 -40.57
N GLU A 483 42.38 14.22 -39.49
CA GLU A 483 42.85 15.41 -38.80
C GLU A 483 44.32 15.65 -39.16
N VAL A 484 44.59 16.81 -39.74
CA VAL A 484 45.90 17.27 -40.14
C VAL A 484 46.22 18.52 -39.34
N THR A 485 47.39 18.54 -38.68
CA THR A 485 47.85 19.71 -37.93
C THR A 485 48.29 20.82 -38.92
N ASN A 486 48.14 22.07 -38.53
CA ASN A 486 48.42 23.22 -39.39
C ASN A 486 49.88 23.25 -39.95
N SER A 487 50.83 22.58 -39.29
CA SER A 487 52.21 22.45 -39.74
C SER A 487 52.38 21.62 -41.01
N PHE A 488 51.41 20.82 -41.39
CA PHE A 488 51.43 19.97 -42.58
C PHE A 488 50.36 20.34 -43.61
N LYS A 489 49.76 21.49 -43.48
CA LYS A 489 48.62 21.93 -44.32
C LYS A 489 48.97 22.00 -45.81
N ASP A 490 50.18 22.43 -46.12
CA ASP A 490 50.68 22.58 -47.51
C ASP A 490 51.01 21.24 -48.17
N GLN A 491 51.00 20.12 -47.42
CA GLN A 491 51.24 18.77 -47.90
C GLN A 491 49.95 17.98 -48.14
N VAL A 492 48.78 18.60 -47.89
CA VAL A 492 47.50 17.95 -48.10
C VAL A 492 47.22 17.83 -49.61
N PRO A 493 46.96 16.64 -50.13
CA PRO A 493 46.68 16.45 -51.57
C PRO A 493 45.32 17.09 -51.98
N ASP A 494 45.15 17.43 -53.23
CA ASP A 494 43.95 18.06 -53.80
C ASP A 494 42.66 17.21 -53.70
N TYR A 495 42.80 15.88 -53.56
CA TYR A 495 41.67 14.98 -53.42
C TYR A 495 41.11 14.92 -52.00
N TYR A 496 41.72 15.61 -51.02
CA TYR A 496 41.23 15.78 -49.67
C TYR A 496 40.18 16.89 -49.68
N ILE A 497 38.95 16.54 -49.33
CA ILE A 497 37.87 17.51 -49.22
C ILE A 497 37.82 18.04 -47.76
N ARG A 498 37.99 19.36 -47.59
CA ARG A 498 38.00 20.01 -46.30
C ARG A 498 36.60 20.07 -45.72
N LYS A 499 36.40 19.53 -44.51
CA LYS A 499 35.15 19.57 -43.75
C LYS A 499 35.09 20.73 -42.72
N GLN A 500 36.21 21.00 -42.02
CA GLN A 500 36.25 22.03 -40.98
C GLN A 500 37.67 22.51 -40.70
N THR A 501 37.83 23.80 -40.40
CA THR A 501 39.04 24.43 -39.92
C THR A 501 38.98 24.63 -38.41
N LEU A 502 39.98 24.18 -37.68
CA LEU A 502 40.17 24.39 -36.24
C LEU A 502 41.37 25.30 -35.99
N THR A 503 41.54 25.76 -34.75
CA THR A 503 42.65 26.65 -34.35
C THR A 503 44.02 26.01 -34.64
N ASN A 504 44.21 24.72 -34.41
CA ASN A 504 45.49 24.01 -34.49
C ASN A 504 45.56 22.88 -35.55
N ALA A 505 44.45 22.59 -36.24
CA ALA A 505 44.34 21.51 -37.22
C ALA A 505 43.20 21.77 -38.22
N GLU A 506 43.21 21.08 -39.33
CA GLU A 506 42.11 21.04 -40.28
C GLU A 506 41.57 19.61 -40.41
N ARG A 507 40.28 19.49 -40.66
CA ARG A 507 39.56 18.22 -40.84
C ARG A 507 39.21 18.01 -42.29
N PHE A 508 39.58 16.84 -42.80
CA PHE A 508 39.41 16.47 -44.22
C PHE A 508 38.66 15.13 -44.34
N THR A 509 38.05 14.89 -45.45
CA THR A 509 37.53 13.59 -45.90
C THR A 509 38.03 13.23 -47.26
N THR A 510 38.00 11.95 -47.61
CA THR A 510 38.24 11.42 -48.94
C THR A 510 37.10 10.55 -49.35
N ASP A 511 36.93 10.26 -50.66
CA ASP A 511 35.88 9.35 -51.12
C ASP A 511 36.05 7.94 -50.55
N GLU A 512 37.31 7.45 -50.39
CA GLU A 512 37.64 6.17 -49.79
C GLU A 512 37.22 6.13 -48.31
N LEU A 513 37.50 7.17 -47.56
CA LEU A 513 37.09 7.30 -46.15
C LEU A 513 35.57 7.37 -46.00
N LYS A 514 34.91 8.07 -46.95
CA LYS A 514 33.45 8.18 -46.92
C LYS A 514 32.76 6.86 -47.26
N GLN A 515 33.30 6.07 -48.22
CA GLN A 515 32.77 4.72 -48.50
C GLN A 515 32.92 3.78 -47.30
N LEU A 516 34.06 3.83 -46.56
CA LEU A 516 34.27 3.07 -45.35
C LEU A 516 33.33 3.52 -44.24
N GLU A 517 33.09 4.83 -44.12
CA GLU A 517 32.14 5.42 -43.17
C GLU A 517 30.73 4.87 -43.42
N ASP A 518 30.23 4.89 -44.67
CA ASP A 518 28.91 4.40 -45.05
C ASP A 518 28.75 2.90 -44.72
N ILE A 519 29.80 2.10 -44.93
CA ILE A 519 29.79 0.67 -44.58
C ILE A 519 29.74 0.47 -43.07
N ILE A 520 30.60 1.17 -42.30
CA ILE A 520 30.72 1.00 -40.87
C ILE A 520 29.42 1.50 -40.13
N MET A 521 28.98 2.70 -40.52
CA MET A 521 27.77 3.30 -39.91
C MET A 521 26.52 2.52 -40.24
N GLY A 522 26.40 2.08 -41.53
CA GLY A 522 25.27 1.23 -41.95
C GLY A 522 25.26 -0.13 -41.26
N ALA A 523 26.42 -0.73 -40.98
CA ALA A 523 26.52 -1.97 -40.21
C ALA A 523 26.17 -1.74 -38.71
N GLU A 524 26.60 -0.62 -38.13
CA GLU A 524 26.31 -0.28 -36.74
C GLU A 524 24.80 -0.01 -36.50
N GLU A 525 24.15 0.79 -37.33
CA GLU A 525 22.71 1.05 -37.23
C GLU A 525 21.88 -0.23 -37.41
N LYS A 526 22.23 -1.07 -38.37
CA LYS A 526 21.58 -2.37 -38.59
C LYS A 526 21.78 -3.31 -37.39
N LEU A 527 22.99 -3.34 -36.85
CA LEU A 527 23.31 -4.19 -35.71
C LEU A 527 22.48 -3.78 -34.48
N VAL A 528 22.41 -2.47 -34.16
CA VAL A 528 21.62 -1.98 -33.03
C VAL A 528 20.14 -2.28 -33.20
N SER A 529 19.60 -2.12 -34.42
CA SER A 529 18.21 -2.46 -34.71
C SER A 529 17.94 -3.97 -34.57
N LEU A 530 18.82 -4.80 -35.12
CA LEU A 530 18.70 -6.26 -35.00
C LEU A 530 18.83 -6.75 -33.55
N GLU A 531 19.78 -6.22 -32.79
CA GLU A 531 19.94 -6.55 -31.35
C GLU A 531 18.70 -6.14 -30.55
N TYR A 532 18.06 -5.03 -30.90
CA TYR A 532 16.79 -4.62 -30.29
C TYR A 532 15.68 -5.62 -30.60
N ASP A 533 15.53 -6.03 -31.86
CA ASP A 533 14.51 -6.99 -32.27
C ASP A 533 14.70 -8.35 -31.59
N LEU A 534 15.93 -8.85 -31.55
CA LEU A 534 16.30 -10.08 -30.84
C LEU A 534 16.03 -10.00 -29.33
N PHE A 535 16.34 -8.86 -28.71
CA PHE A 535 16.01 -8.62 -27.32
C PHE A 535 14.50 -8.66 -27.10
N CYS A 536 13.71 -8.02 -27.95
CA CYS A 536 12.26 -8.07 -27.89
C CYS A 536 11.71 -9.51 -28.02
N GLU A 537 12.27 -10.32 -28.94
CA GLU A 537 11.94 -11.73 -29.10
C GLU A 537 12.20 -12.55 -27.83
N VAL A 538 13.37 -12.37 -27.20
CA VAL A 538 13.71 -13.05 -25.92
C VAL A 538 12.76 -12.62 -24.83
N ARG A 539 12.51 -11.33 -24.69
CA ARG A 539 11.55 -10.79 -23.71
C ARG A 539 10.15 -11.36 -23.90
N ASP A 540 9.65 -11.40 -25.13
CA ASP A 540 8.29 -11.87 -25.43
C ASP A 540 8.17 -13.40 -25.23
N LYS A 541 9.25 -14.18 -25.45
CA LYS A 541 9.31 -15.60 -25.09
C LYS A 541 9.21 -15.81 -23.57
N ILE A 542 9.88 -14.99 -22.76
CA ILE A 542 9.77 -15.04 -21.30
C ILE A 542 8.35 -14.64 -20.86
N GLY A 543 7.78 -13.60 -21.48
CA GLY A 543 6.41 -13.16 -21.20
C GLY A 543 5.35 -14.24 -21.45
N ALA A 544 5.56 -15.14 -22.43
CA ALA A 544 4.65 -16.25 -22.68
C ALA A 544 4.58 -17.26 -21.51
N GLU A 545 5.59 -17.32 -20.65
CA GLU A 545 5.68 -18.23 -19.51
C GLU A 545 5.25 -17.60 -18.16
N VAL A 546 4.52 -16.49 -18.21
CA VAL A 546 4.12 -15.70 -17.06
C VAL A 546 3.49 -16.51 -15.93
N ILE A 547 2.62 -17.48 -16.24
CA ILE A 547 1.90 -18.32 -15.26
C ILE A 547 2.88 -19.18 -14.45
N ARG A 548 3.88 -19.80 -15.11
CA ARG A 548 4.90 -20.62 -14.45
C ARG A 548 5.76 -19.75 -13.50
N ILE A 549 6.12 -18.56 -13.98
CA ILE A 549 6.94 -17.59 -13.24
C ILE A 549 6.18 -17.08 -12.01
N GLN A 550 4.91 -16.70 -12.13
CA GLN A 550 4.09 -16.21 -11.02
C GLN A 550 3.87 -17.29 -9.95
N LYS A 551 3.61 -18.54 -10.34
CA LYS A 551 3.51 -19.65 -9.38
C LYS A 551 4.80 -19.82 -8.60
N THR A 552 5.93 -19.82 -9.28
CA THR A 552 7.25 -19.93 -8.65
C THR A 552 7.50 -18.74 -7.71
N ALA A 553 7.19 -17.51 -8.13
CA ALA A 553 7.34 -16.31 -7.30
C ALA A 553 6.50 -16.36 -6.01
N LYS A 554 5.24 -16.80 -6.10
CA LYS A 554 4.36 -16.99 -4.92
C LYS A 554 4.90 -18.03 -3.95
N SER A 555 5.41 -19.15 -4.45
CA SER A 555 6.03 -20.18 -3.60
C SER A 555 7.29 -19.66 -2.91
N ILE A 556 8.16 -18.94 -3.61
CA ILE A 556 9.37 -18.33 -3.04
C ILE A 556 9.01 -17.29 -1.98
N ALA A 557 7.99 -16.45 -2.21
CA ALA A 557 7.50 -15.51 -1.21
C ALA A 557 7.01 -16.21 0.05
N GLY A 558 6.27 -17.33 -0.10
CA GLY A 558 5.79 -18.15 1.02
C GLY A 558 6.93 -18.74 1.85
N ILE A 559 7.93 -19.33 1.18
CA ILE A 559 9.12 -19.91 1.82
C ILE A 559 9.86 -18.82 2.62
N ASP A 560 10.06 -17.66 2.03
CA ASP A 560 10.76 -16.52 2.66
C ASP A 560 10.03 -16.05 3.93
N VAL A 561 8.69 -15.98 3.90
CA VAL A 561 7.87 -15.64 5.08
C VAL A 561 8.09 -16.65 6.20
N PHE A 562 8.00 -17.96 5.93
CA PHE A 562 8.17 -18.96 6.99
C PHE A 562 9.61 -19.04 7.48
N CYS A 563 10.61 -18.86 6.65
CA CYS A 563 12.00 -18.68 7.07
C CYS A 563 12.15 -17.45 7.98
N SER A 564 11.55 -16.33 7.64
CA SER A 564 11.57 -15.11 8.45
C SER A 564 10.97 -15.35 9.85
N LEU A 565 9.77 -15.93 9.92
CA LEU A 565 9.10 -16.26 11.17
C LEU A 565 9.93 -17.24 12.03
N SER A 566 10.53 -18.25 11.41
CA SER A 566 11.41 -19.22 12.06
C SER A 566 12.69 -18.56 12.60
N VAL A 567 13.33 -17.69 11.85
CA VAL A 567 14.52 -16.93 12.29
C VAL A 567 14.19 -16.08 13.52
N VAL A 568 13.06 -15.39 13.51
CA VAL A 568 12.62 -14.58 14.65
C VAL A 568 12.32 -15.45 15.86
N ALA A 569 11.60 -16.56 15.68
CA ALA A 569 11.25 -17.51 16.74
C ALA A 569 12.50 -18.03 17.45
N THR A 570 13.50 -18.46 16.68
CA THR A 570 14.78 -18.98 17.22
C THR A 570 15.56 -17.88 17.94
N ARG A 571 15.74 -16.72 17.32
CA ARG A 571 16.56 -15.63 17.89
C ARG A 571 15.96 -15.00 19.14
N ARG A 572 14.63 -15.07 19.32
CA ARG A 572 13.89 -14.39 20.39
C ARG A 572 13.27 -15.36 21.41
N ASN A 573 13.55 -16.64 21.29
CA ASN A 573 12.98 -17.68 22.15
C ASN A 573 11.45 -17.58 22.19
N TYR A 574 10.81 -17.54 21.03
CA TYR A 574 9.36 -17.61 20.91
C TYR A 574 8.91 -19.06 20.89
N VAL A 575 7.73 -19.32 21.42
CA VAL A 575 7.18 -20.68 21.54
C VAL A 575 6.02 -20.87 20.59
N LYS A 576 5.81 -22.12 20.16
CA LYS A 576 4.65 -22.54 19.38
C LYS A 576 3.40 -22.45 20.25
N PRO A 577 2.41 -21.61 19.94
CA PRO A 577 1.17 -21.57 20.71
C PRO A 577 0.24 -22.73 20.30
N SER A 578 -0.53 -23.26 21.25
CA SER A 578 -1.68 -24.11 20.94
C SER A 578 -2.84 -23.25 20.45
N ILE A 579 -3.63 -23.74 19.52
CA ILE A 579 -4.84 -23.10 19.01
C ILE A 579 -6.06 -23.90 19.43
N ASN A 580 -7.03 -23.24 20.06
CA ASN A 580 -8.23 -23.89 20.57
C ASN A 580 -9.51 -23.23 20.05
N ASP A 581 -10.58 -24.02 19.97
CA ASP A 581 -11.93 -23.57 19.60
C ASP A 581 -12.82 -23.26 20.84
N LYS A 582 -12.23 -23.35 22.05
CA LYS A 582 -12.94 -23.12 23.33
C LYS A 582 -13.08 -21.64 23.68
N GLY A 583 -12.44 -20.76 22.91
CA GLY A 583 -12.41 -19.32 23.15
C GLY A 583 -11.58 -18.93 24.39
N VAL A 584 -10.68 -19.80 24.86
CA VAL A 584 -9.79 -19.53 26.00
C VAL A 584 -8.50 -18.90 25.50
N ILE A 585 -8.09 -17.80 26.09
CA ILE A 585 -6.77 -17.17 25.90
C ILE A 585 -6.02 -17.33 27.19
N GLN A 586 -5.01 -18.19 27.20
CA GLN A 586 -4.10 -18.40 28.31
C GLN A 586 -2.65 -18.16 27.86
N ILE A 587 -1.99 -17.21 28.47
CA ILE A 587 -0.60 -16.83 28.17
C ILE A 587 0.16 -16.86 29.48
N LYS A 588 1.26 -17.61 29.55
CA LYS A 588 2.19 -17.62 30.68
C LYS A 588 3.46 -16.88 30.31
N ASN A 589 3.87 -15.98 31.19
CA ASN A 589 5.07 -15.16 31.01
C ASN A 589 5.14 -14.51 29.62
N GLY A 590 4.03 -13.92 29.17
CA GLY A 590 3.96 -13.18 27.90
C GLY A 590 4.85 -11.93 27.93
N ARG A 591 5.46 -11.61 26.80
CA ARG A 591 6.30 -10.43 26.58
C ARG A 591 5.78 -9.60 25.42
N HIS A 592 6.04 -8.30 25.43
CA HIS A 592 5.64 -7.43 24.33
C HIS A 592 6.67 -7.51 23.19
N PRO A 593 6.32 -8.01 22.00
CA PRO A 593 7.29 -8.33 20.95
C PRO A 593 8.13 -7.12 20.48
N VAL A 594 7.55 -5.93 20.49
CA VAL A 594 8.23 -4.71 20.07
C VAL A 594 9.02 -4.08 21.20
N VAL A 595 8.40 -3.91 22.38
CA VAL A 595 9.04 -3.22 23.52
C VAL A 595 10.26 -3.98 24.00
N GLU A 596 10.21 -5.31 24.07
CA GLU A 596 11.37 -6.14 24.48
C GLU A 596 12.59 -5.94 23.56
N GLN A 597 12.39 -5.58 22.29
CA GLN A 597 13.47 -5.31 21.34
C GLN A 597 13.96 -3.86 21.35
N MET A 598 13.14 -2.94 21.84
CA MET A 598 13.51 -1.52 21.96
C MET A 598 14.26 -1.23 23.24
N MET A 599 14.11 -2.07 24.29
CA MET A 599 14.85 -1.96 25.54
C MET A 599 16.31 -2.39 25.33
N ARG A 600 17.25 -1.54 25.77
CA ARG A 600 18.69 -1.79 25.58
C ARG A 600 19.35 -2.45 26.79
N ASP A 601 19.00 -2.04 27.99
CA ASP A 601 19.72 -2.37 29.24
C ASP A 601 18.86 -3.08 30.29
N ASP A 602 17.53 -3.04 30.18
CA ASP A 602 16.58 -3.66 31.12
C ASP A 602 15.95 -4.92 30.54
N MET A 603 15.66 -5.91 31.39
CA MET A 603 14.86 -7.06 30.99
C MET A 603 13.37 -6.72 31.03
N PHE A 604 12.64 -7.13 29.99
CA PHE A 604 11.19 -6.97 29.96
C PHE A 604 10.52 -7.83 31.04
N VAL A 605 9.61 -7.23 31.81
CA VAL A 605 8.86 -7.96 32.85
C VAL A 605 7.70 -8.71 32.20
N ALA A 606 7.79 -10.02 32.15
CA ALA A 606 6.79 -10.89 31.58
C ALA A 606 5.53 -10.97 32.44
N ASN A 607 4.34 -11.09 31.82
CA ASN A 607 3.05 -11.12 32.48
C ASN A 607 2.20 -12.31 32.02
N ASP A 608 1.37 -12.83 32.94
CA ASP A 608 0.40 -13.86 32.67
C ASP A 608 -0.95 -13.24 32.25
N THR A 609 -1.70 -13.96 31.41
CA THR A 609 -3.05 -13.56 30.98
C THR A 609 -3.96 -14.79 30.97
N PHE A 610 -5.17 -14.61 31.48
CA PHE A 610 -6.22 -15.62 31.36
C PHE A 610 -7.57 -14.95 31.07
N LEU A 611 -8.13 -15.25 29.90
CA LEU A 611 -9.46 -14.81 29.48
C LEU A 611 -10.26 -16.02 28.96
N ASP A 612 -11.54 -16.06 29.24
CA ASP A 612 -12.46 -17.06 28.73
C ASP A 612 -13.82 -16.43 28.38
N ASN A 613 -14.69 -17.19 27.74
CA ASN A 613 -16.06 -16.73 27.47
C ASN A 613 -17.02 -16.93 28.67
N GLY A 614 -16.49 -17.27 29.85
CA GLY A 614 -17.25 -17.62 31.04
C GLY A 614 -16.95 -16.72 32.24
N LYS A 615 -16.15 -17.27 33.19
CA LYS A 615 -15.88 -16.65 34.48
C LYS A 615 -14.83 -15.55 34.48
N ASN A 616 -13.97 -15.51 33.46
CA ASN A 616 -12.90 -14.51 33.30
C ASN A 616 -13.02 -13.82 31.93
N ARG A 617 -14.17 -13.28 31.66
CA ARG A 617 -14.48 -12.67 30.35
C ARG A 617 -13.91 -11.27 30.24
N LEU A 618 -14.01 -10.49 31.31
CA LEU A 618 -13.55 -9.11 31.36
C LEU A 618 -12.60 -8.91 32.54
N SER A 619 -11.42 -8.40 32.23
CA SER A 619 -10.39 -8.02 33.22
C SER A 619 -10.39 -6.50 33.40
N VAL A 620 -10.81 -6.00 34.54
CA VAL A 620 -10.66 -4.60 34.95
C VAL A 620 -9.26 -4.43 35.50
N ILE A 621 -8.45 -3.57 34.88
CA ILE A 621 -7.03 -3.38 35.21
C ILE A 621 -6.85 -1.98 35.76
N THR A 622 -6.58 -1.87 37.09
CA THR A 622 -6.35 -0.61 37.77
C THR A 622 -4.86 -0.36 38.02
N GLY A 623 -4.51 0.87 38.30
CA GLY A 623 -3.15 1.29 38.63
C GLY A 623 -2.75 2.61 37.96
N PRO A 624 -1.59 3.17 38.32
CA PRO A 624 -1.15 4.48 37.85
C PRO A 624 -0.82 4.47 36.37
N ASN A 625 -0.89 5.66 35.76
CA ASN A 625 -0.39 5.86 34.42
C ASN A 625 1.13 5.68 34.37
N MET A 626 1.71 5.31 33.26
CA MET A 626 3.13 4.94 33.06
C MET A 626 3.58 3.64 33.73
N ALA A 627 2.73 2.95 34.50
CA ALA A 627 3.08 1.68 35.12
C ALA A 627 3.09 0.47 34.18
N GLY A 628 2.58 0.62 32.93
CA GLY A 628 2.63 -0.41 31.87
C GLY A 628 1.31 -1.11 31.57
N LYS A 629 0.13 -0.58 32.03
CA LYS A 629 -1.21 -1.14 31.70
C LYS A 629 -1.44 -1.30 30.18
N SER A 630 -1.31 -0.20 29.45
CA SER A 630 -1.51 -0.17 27.99
C SER A 630 -0.53 -1.07 27.26
N THR A 631 0.74 -1.14 27.71
CA THR A 631 1.75 -2.04 27.17
C THR A 631 1.35 -3.51 27.35
N TYR A 632 0.86 -3.88 28.53
CA TYR A 632 0.36 -5.23 28.81
C TYR A 632 -0.84 -5.60 27.91
N MET A 633 -1.81 -4.71 27.79
CA MET A 633 -2.99 -5.01 26.97
C MET A 633 -2.65 -5.15 25.48
N ARG A 634 -1.79 -4.26 24.96
CA ARG A 634 -1.28 -4.37 23.57
C ARG A 634 -0.48 -5.65 23.36
N GLN A 635 0.34 -6.07 24.34
CA GLN A 635 1.06 -7.33 24.32
C GLN A 635 0.11 -8.52 24.10
N VAL A 636 -1.00 -8.58 24.83
CA VAL A 636 -1.98 -9.66 24.68
C VAL A 636 -2.58 -9.68 23.28
N ALA A 637 -3.01 -8.52 22.77
CA ALA A 637 -3.55 -8.41 21.42
C ALA A 637 -2.53 -8.83 20.35
N LEU A 638 -1.27 -8.40 20.49
CA LEU A 638 -0.20 -8.78 19.55
C LEU A 638 0.13 -10.27 19.60
N ILE A 639 0.13 -10.89 20.80
CA ILE A 639 0.34 -12.34 20.94
C ILE A 639 -0.78 -13.14 20.26
N VAL A 640 -2.04 -12.73 20.44
CA VAL A 640 -3.19 -13.35 19.76
C VAL A 640 -3.09 -13.20 18.25
N LEU A 641 -2.75 -12.00 17.77
CA LEU A 641 -2.54 -11.74 16.35
C LEU A 641 -1.42 -12.61 15.77
N MET A 642 -0.26 -12.67 16.44
CA MET A 642 0.87 -13.49 16.02
C MET A 642 0.50 -14.99 15.97
N ALA A 643 -0.27 -15.48 16.94
CA ALA A 643 -0.73 -16.87 16.97
C ALA A 643 -1.60 -17.18 15.75
N GLN A 644 -2.54 -16.28 15.39
CA GLN A 644 -3.44 -16.44 14.24
C GLN A 644 -2.76 -16.14 12.89
N LEU A 645 -1.65 -15.42 12.89
CA LEU A 645 -0.77 -15.34 11.73
C LEU A 645 -0.15 -16.70 11.37
N GLY A 646 -0.04 -17.63 12.34
CA GLY A 646 0.69 -18.85 12.24
C GLY A 646 2.14 -18.76 12.73
N SER A 647 2.49 -17.68 13.43
CA SER A 647 3.81 -17.44 14.02
C SER A 647 3.93 -18.06 15.42
N PHE A 648 5.16 -18.27 15.86
CA PHE A 648 5.46 -18.46 17.26
C PHE A 648 5.35 -17.15 18.03
N VAL A 649 5.11 -17.21 19.34
CA VAL A 649 4.74 -16.07 20.17
C VAL A 649 5.73 -15.83 21.33
N PRO A 650 5.91 -14.56 21.76
CA PRO A 650 6.78 -14.19 22.87
C PRO A 650 6.15 -14.56 24.24
N ALA A 651 6.15 -15.81 24.58
CA ALA A 651 5.64 -16.35 25.84
C ALA A 651 6.45 -17.57 26.29
N GLN A 652 6.23 -18.03 27.52
CA GLN A 652 6.70 -19.34 27.96
C GLN A 652 5.78 -20.46 27.50
N GLU A 653 4.47 -20.25 27.62
CA GLU A 653 3.41 -21.11 27.10
C GLU A 653 2.25 -20.24 26.64
N ALA A 654 1.56 -20.64 25.58
CA ALA A 654 0.36 -19.96 25.10
C ALA A 654 -0.66 -20.96 24.56
N ASP A 655 -1.92 -20.83 24.99
CA ASP A 655 -3.08 -21.51 24.43
C ASP A 655 -4.09 -20.45 24.02
N ILE A 656 -4.31 -20.31 22.71
CA ILE A 656 -5.00 -19.18 22.13
C ILE A 656 -6.30 -19.63 21.46
N GLY A 657 -7.41 -19.18 22.02
CA GLY A 657 -8.73 -19.30 21.38
C GLY A 657 -8.86 -18.33 20.21
N ILE A 658 -9.37 -18.84 19.10
CA ILE A 658 -9.54 -18.06 17.87
C ILE A 658 -10.42 -16.83 18.13
N CYS A 659 -9.94 -15.69 17.70
CA CYS A 659 -10.68 -14.43 17.69
C CYS A 659 -11.04 -14.07 16.25
N ASP A 660 -12.29 -13.67 16.04
CA ASP A 660 -12.76 -13.17 14.74
C ASP A 660 -12.39 -11.71 14.49
N ARG A 661 -12.23 -10.95 15.59
CA ARG A 661 -11.90 -9.52 15.56
C ARG A 661 -11.02 -9.14 16.74
N ILE A 662 -10.17 -8.15 16.52
CA ILE A 662 -9.49 -7.42 17.59
C ILE A 662 -9.86 -5.96 17.45
N PHE A 663 -10.37 -5.38 18.54
CA PHE A 663 -10.63 -3.96 18.65
C PHE A 663 -9.80 -3.35 19.76
N THR A 664 -9.21 -2.19 19.47
CA THR A 664 -8.45 -1.45 20.47
C THR A 664 -8.92 -0.01 20.52
N ARG A 665 -9.11 0.48 21.74
CA ARG A 665 -9.25 1.90 22.05
C ARG A 665 -8.16 2.26 23.04
N VAL A 666 -7.12 2.96 22.61
CA VAL A 666 -5.93 3.29 23.41
C VAL A 666 -5.54 4.74 23.17
N GLY A 667 -5.58 5.54 24.23
CA GLY A 667 -5.12 6.93 24.26
C GLY A 667 -5.89 7.90 23.34
N ALA A 668 -5.99 9.16 23.71
CA ALA A 668 -6.50 10.20 22.81
C ALA A 668 -5.38 10.68 21.88
N SER A 669 -5.58 10.58 20.57
CA SER A 669 -4.85 11.42 19.61
C SER A 669 -5.76 12.62 19.31
N ASP A 670 -5.28 13.84 19.56
CA ASP A 670 -5.96 15.03 19.09
C ASP A 670 -5.98 15.01 17.57
N ASP A 671 -7.15 14.83 16.99
CA ASP A 671 -7.36 15.03 15.56
C ASP A 671 -7.85 16.47 15.32
N LEU A 672 -6.89 17.37 15.29
CA LEU A 672 -7.16 18.80 15.01
C LEU A 672 -7.74 19.02 13.61
N ALA A 673 -7.54 18.06 12.70
CA ALA A 673 -7.97 18.19 11.31
C ALA A 673 -9.48 17.94 11.14
N SER A 674 -10.08 17.08 11.97
CA SER A 674 -11.53 16.78 11.91
C SER A 674 -12.39 17.79 12.67
N GLY A 675 -11.81 18.67 13.49
CA GLY A 675 -12.54 19.63 14.33
C GLY A 675 -13.41 19.00 15.43
N GLN A 676 -13.28 17.67 15.64
CA GLN A 676 -14.03 16.93 16.66
C GLN A 676 -13.30 17.00 18.02
N SER A 677 -14.07 17.08 19.10
CA SER A 677 -13.48 16.98 20.43
C SER A 677 -12.93 15.56 20.67
N THR A 678 -11.84 15.46 21.46
CA THR A 678 -11.24 14.17 21.85
C THR A 678 -12.26 13.20 22.45
N PHE A 679 -13.23 13.72 23.19
CA PHE A 679 -14.32 12.93 23.75
C PHE A 679 -15.29 12.39 22.69
N MET A 680 -15.61 13.17 21.66
CA MET A 680 -16.46 12.72 20.57
C MET A 680 -15.78 11.62 19.76
N VAL A 681 -14.50 11.76 19.43
CA VAL A 681 -13.69 10.72 18.77
C VAL A 681 -13.70 9.44 19.61
N GLU A 682 -13.47 9.54 20.92
CA GLU A 682 -13.51 8.42 21.86
C GLU A 682 -14.87 7.72 21.82
N MET A 683 -15.97 8.45 21.91
CA MET A 683 -17.31 7.86 21.91
C MET A 683 -17.66 7.23 20.57
N THR A 684 -17.23 7.79 19.47
CA THR A 684 -17.40 7.20 18.12
C THR A 684 -16.66 5.87 18.00
N GLU A 685 -15.40 5.80 18.48
CA GLU A 685 -14.64 4.55 18.49
C GLU A 685 -15.29 3.50 19.39
N VAL A 686 -15.74 3.87 20.59
CA VAL A 686 -16.45 2.95 21.51
C VAL A 686 -17.77 2.47 20.89
N ALA A 687 -18.54 3.36 20.27
CA ALA A 687 -19.78 3.00 19.59
C ALA A 687 -19.51 2.01 18.44
N ASN A 688 -18.46 2.25 17.64
CA ASN A 688 -18.04 1.33 16.59
C ASN A 688 -17.69 -0.07 17.16
N ILE A 689 -16.94 -0.11 18.26
CA ILE A 689 -16.58 -1.37 18.92
C ILE A 689 -17.83 -2.12 19.40
N LEU A 690 -18.73 -1.44 20.13
CA LEU A 690 -19.91 -2.08 20.71
C LEU A 690 -20.91 -2.59 19.65
N ARG A 691 -21.01 -1.90 18.51
CA ARG A 691 -21.87 -2.35 17.39
C ARG A 691 -21.28 -3.53 16.62
N ASN A 692 -19.97 -3.59 16.55
CA ASN A 692 -19.27 -4.48 15.62
C ASN A 692 -18.56 -5.67 16.28
N ALA A 693 -18.39 -5.67 17.59
CA ALA A 693 -17.80 -6.79 18.29
C ALA A 693 -18.77 -7.99 18.35
N THR A 694 -18.21 -9.17 18.44
CA THR A 694 -18.92 -10.44 18.63
C THR A 694 -18.47 -11.11 19.93
N ARG A 695 -19.07 -12.20 20.29
CA ARG A 695 -18.67 -13.02 21.45
C ARG A 695 -17.23 -13.56 21.32
N ASN A 696 -16.75 -13.75 20.09
CA ASN A 696 -15.41 -14.28 19.82
C ASN A 696 -14.36 -13.19 19.70
N SER A 697 -14.75 -11.91 19.76
CA SER A 697 -13.84 -10.78 19.65
C SER A 697 -12.98 -10.62 20.90
N LEU A 698 -11.79 -9.99 20.70
CA LEU A 698 -10.92 -9.50 21.78
C LEU A 698 -10.96 -7.98 21.80
N LEU A 699 -11.37 -7.40 22.91
CA LEU A 699 -11.46 -5.96 23.11
C LEU A 699 -10.36 -5.47 24.03
N VAL A 700 -9.69 -4.40 23.66
CA VAL A 700 -8.66 -3.70 24.46
C VAL A 700 -9.09 -2.25 24.63
N LEU A 701 -9.62 -1.94 25.79
CA LEU A 701 -10.21 -0.64 26.12
C LEU A 701 -9.39 0.06 27.20
N ASP A 702 -8.80 1.21 26.86
CA ASP A 702 -7.90 1.94 27.75
C ASP A 702 -8.48 3.33 28.07
N GLU A 703 -8.70 3.57 29.35
CA GLU A 703 -9.14 4.85 29.92
C GLU A 703 -10.44 5.43 29.29
N ILE A 704 -11.46 4.62 29.16
CA ILE A 704 -12.78 5.07 28.65
C ILE A 704 -13.44 6.05 29.64
N GLY A 705 -14.00 7.15 29.12
CA GLY A 705 -14.69 8.18 29.89
C GLY A 705 -13.79 9.28 30.46
N ARG A 706 -12.51 9.34 30.06
CA ARG A 706 -11.55 10.34 30.57
C ARG A 706 -11.79 11.75 30.01
N GLY A 707 -12.39 11.87 28.84
CA GLY A 707 -12.57 13.14 28.13
C GLY A 707 -13.72 14.03 28.64
N THR A 708 -14.43 13.64 29.71
CA THR A 708 -15.60 14.36 30.27
C THR A 708 -15.52 14.49 31.78
N SER A 709 -16.62 14.94 32.42
CA SER A 709 -16.69 15.02 33.89
C SER A 709 -16.54 13.65 34.54
N THR A 710 -15.97 13.60 35.75
CA THR A 710 -15.69 12.34 36.46
C THR A 710 -16.93 11.46 36.58
N PHE A 711 -18.09 12.04 36.94
CA PHE A 711 -19.33 11.29 37.11
C PHE A 711 -19.88 10.73 35.76
N ASP A 712 -19.88 11.55 34.72
CA ASP A 712 -20.33 11.10 33.38
C ASP A 712 -19.39 10.02 32.84
N GLY A 713 -18.06 10.23 32.95
CA GLY A 713 -17.05 9.29 32.52
C GLY A 713 -17.15 7.93 33.22
N LEU A 714 -17.32 7.94 34.57
CA LEU A 714 -17.53 6.73 35.36
C LEU A 714 -18.82 6.02 34.95
N SER A 715 -19.92 6.76 34.77
CA SER A 715 -21.21 6.20 34.40
C SER A 715 -21.16 5.53 33.03
N ILE A 716 -20.50 6.16 32.06
CA ILE A 716 -20.30 5.59 30.72
C ILE A 716 -19.44 4.33 30.79
N ALA A 717 -18.27 4.40 31.49
CA ALA A 717 -17.38 3.24 31.62
C ALA A 717 -18.08 2.06 32.30
N TRP A 718 -18.88 2.32 33.32
CA TRP A 718 -19.69 1.32 34.02
C TRP A 718 -20.69 0.65 33.08
N ALA A 719 -21.51 1.44 32.38
CA ALA A 719 -22.49 0.95 31.42
C ALA A 719 -21.86 0.14 30.28
N VAL A 720 -20.69 0.56 29.79
CA VAL A 720 -19.91 -0.17 28.76
C VAL A 720 -19.47 -1.54 29.29
N ILE A 721 -18.98 -1.61 30.54
CA ILE A 721 -18.59 -2.90 31.15
C ILE A 721 -19.82 -3.81 31.30
N GLU A 722 -20.95 -3.28 31.77
CA GLU A 722 -22.19 -4.04 31.89
C GLU A 722 -22.65 -4.60 30.53
N HIS A 723 -22.64 -3.77 29.51
CA HIS A 723 -23.02 -4.16 28.15
C HIS A 723 -22.13 -5.29 27.60
N ILE A 724 -20.82 -5.12 27.70
CA ILE A 724 -19.84 -6.10 27.19
C ILE A 724 -19.92 -7.41 27.99
N SER A 725 -20.07 -7.33 29.32
CA SER A 725 -20.10 -8.50 30.20
C SER A 725 -21.36 -9.31 30.04
N ASN A 726 -22.44 -8.73 29.53
CA ASN A 726 -23.71 -9.43 29.34
C ASN A 726 -23.61 -10.41 28.14
N SER A 727 -23.59 -11.71 28.44
CA SER A 727 -23.49 -12.75 27.41
C SER A 727 -24.68 -12.85 26.43
N LYS A 728 -25.82 -12.18 26.76
CA LYS A 728 -26.97 -12.09 25.86
C LYS A 728 -26.84 -10.91 24.88
N LEU A 729 -26.10 -9.87 25.25
CA LEU A 729 -25.84 -8.69 24.40
C LEU A 729 -24.58 -8.88 23.58
N LEU A 730 -23.43 -9.05 24.23
CA LEU A 730 -22.15 -9.17 23.56
C LEU A 730 -21.33 -10.37 24.07
N GLY A 731 -20.86 -10.32 25.30
CA GLY A 731 -20.10 -11.41 25.90
C GLY A 731 -18.66 -11.57 25.39
N ALA A 732 -18.03 -10.50 24.89
CA ALA A 732 -16.67 -10.51 24.33
C ALA A 732 -15.58 -10.59 25.40
N LYS A 733 -14.43 -11.20 25.04
CA LYS A 733 -13.22 -11.18 25.86
C LYS A 733 -12.64 -9.78 25.90
N THR A 734 -12.43 -9.22 27.11
CA THR A 734 -12.07 -7.81 27.24
C THR A 734 -10.99 -7.57 28.25
N LEU A 735 -10.01 -6.75 27.88
CA LEU A 735 -9.06 -6.10 28.79
C LEU A 735 -9.46 -4.63 28.90
N PHE A 736 -9.81 -4.18 30.11
CA PHE A 736 -10.32 -2.84 30.37
C PHE A 736 -9.43 -2.15 31.39
N ALA A 737 -8.58 -1.23 30.93
CA ALA A 737 -7.76 -0.43 31.85
C ALA A 737 -8.49 0.85 32.25
N THR A 738 -8.43 1.17 33.51
CA THR A 738 -9.10 2.35 34.07
C THR A 738 -8.34 2.93 35.28
N HIS A 739 -8.61 4.18 35.56
CA HIS A 739 -8.22 4.85 36.79
C HIS A 739 -9.41 5.07 37.73
N TYR A 740 -10.61 4.68 37.34
CA TYR A 740 -11.79 4.67 38.19
C TYR A 740 -11.74 3.43 39.10
N HIS A 741 -11.41 3.64 40.39
CA HIS A 741 -11.33 2.55 41.36
C HIS A 741 -12.69 1.96 41.68
N GLU A 742 -13.75 2.74 41.53
CA GLU A 742 -15.15 2.34 41.73
C GLU A 742 -15.57 1.18 40.84
N LEU A 743 -14.96 1.04 39.66
CA LEU A 743 -15.25 -0.07 38.73
C LEU A 743 -14.77 -1.43 39.28
N THR A 744 -13.93 -1.46 40.30
CA THR A 744 -13.52 -2.69 40.98
C THR A 744 -14.66 -3.36 41.76
N GLU A 745 -15.68 -2.61 42.13
CA GLU A 745 -16.89 -3.15 42.80
C GLU A 745 -17.73 -4.03 41.89
N LEU A 746 -17.48 -3.99 40.58
CA LEU A 746 -18.16 -4.85 39.59
C LEU A 746 -17.77 -6.34 39.71
N GLU A 747 -16.59 -6.64 40.29
CA GLU A 747 -16.24 -8.04 40.63
C GLU A 747 -17.12 -8.56 41.75
N GLY A 748 -17.75 -9.66 41.54
CA GLY A 748 -18.74 -10.25 42.47
C GLY A 748 -20.20 -9.86 42.19
N THR A 749 -20.40 -8.70 41.56
CA THR A 749 -21.73 -8.22 41.13
C THR A 749 -22.06 -8.68 39.73
N ILE A 750 -21.13 -8.56 38.80
CA ILE A 750 -21.29 -8.94 37.41
C ILE A 750 -20.52 -10.23 37.12
N ALA A 751 -21.21 -11.23 36.62
CA ALA A 751 -20.60 -12.50 36.27
C ALA A 751 -19.59 -12.35 35.11
N GLY A 752 -18.36 -12.86 35.30
CA GLY A 752 -17.32 -12.81 34.28
C GLY A 752 -16.38 -11.64 34.40
N VAL A 753 -16.60 -10.69 35.31
CA VAL A 753 -15.70 -9.59 35.60
C VAL A 753 -14.67 -10.01 36.66
N LYS A 754 -13.40 -9.64 36.46
CA LYS A 754 -12.28 -9.92 37.35
C LYS A 754 -11.36 -8.72 37.46
N ASN A 755 -10.91 -8.42 38.69
CA ASN A 755 -10.04 -7.30 38.95
C ASN A 755 -8.58 -7.70 38.97
N TYR A 756 -7.78 -6.86 38.34
CA TYR A 756 -6.33 -6.92 38.32
C TYR A 756 -5.74 -5.54 38.59
N CYS A 757 -4.55 -5.49 39.14
CA CYS A 757 -3.81 -4.24 39.32
C CYS A 757 -2.33 -4.42 38.98
N ILE A 758 -1.65 -3.31 38.74
CA ILE A 758 -0.19 -3.32 38.63
C ILE A 758 0.42 -3.33 40.01
N ALA A 759 1.32 -4.29 40.21
CA ALA A 759 2.07 -4.38 41.46
C ALA A 759 3.01 -3.18 41.64
N VAL A 760 2.90 -2.52 42.78
CA VAL A 760 3.70 -1.37 43.19
C VAL A 760 4.43 -1.72 44.48
N LYS A 761 5.71 -1.36 44.61
CA LYS A 761 6.47 -1.48 45.83
C LYS A 761 6.69 -0.11 46.38
N GLU A 762 6.14 0.16 47.58
CA GLU A 762 6.36 1.40 48.29
C GLU A 762 7.72 1.32 49.01
N GLN A 763 8.55 2.34 48.86
CA GLN A 763 9.85 2.51 49.56
C GLN A 763 9.86 3.88 50.22
N GLY A 764 9.26 3.97 51.44
CA GLY A 764 9.04 5.25 52.08
C GLY A 764 8.08 6.13 51.29
N ASP A 765 8.50 7.35 50.94
CA ASP A 765 7.72 8.29 50.10
C ASP A 765 7.85 8.06 48.58
N ASP A 766 8.69 7.12 48.20
CA ASP A 766 8.91 6.78 46.78
C ASP A 766 8.23 5.46 46.39
N ILE A 767 7.85 5.34 45.11
CA ILE A 767 7.21 4.16 44.57
C ILE A 767 8.05 3.57 43.42
N VAL A 768 8.12 2.24 43.40
CA VAL A 768 8.73 1.48 42.29
C VAL A 768 7.65 0.65 41.61
N PHE A 769 7.42 0.92 40.34
CA PHE A 769 6.51 0.11 39.52
C PHE A 769 7.15 -1.20 39.14
N LEU A 770 6.61 -2.31 39.62
CA LEU A 770 7.12 -3.65 39.34
C LEU A 770 6.72 -4.12 37.93
N ARG A 771 5.83 -3.39 37.23
CA ARG A 771 5.31 -3.73 35.88
C ARG A 771 4.70 -5.15 35.79
N LYS A 772 4.32 -5.73 36.96
CA LYS A 772 3.68 -7.04 37.04
C LYS A 772 2.20 -6.89 37.31
N ILE A 773 1.36 -7.52 36.51
CA ILE A 773 -0.09 -7.60 36.67
C ILE A 773 -0.39 -8.69 37.72
N VAL A 774 -1.12 -8.35 38.74
CA VAL A 774 -1.53 -9.25 39.82
C VAL A 774 -3.04 -9.18 40.03
N ARG A 775 -3.60 -10.22 40.59
CA ARG A 775 -5.00 -10.28 40.98
C ARG A 775 -5.35 -9.34 42.12
N GLY A 776 -6.47 -8.63 41.97
CA GLY A 776 -6.96 -7.68 42.98
C GLY A 776 -7.18 -6.29 42.42
N GLY A 777 -7.83 -5.41 43.19
CA GLY A 777 -7.97 -3.99 42.87
C GLY A 777 -6.83 -3.18 43.50
N ALA A 778 -6.52 -2.01 42.96
CA ALA A 778 -5.65 -1.05 43.57
C ALA A 778 -6.47 -0.15 44.50
N ASP A 779 -6.18 -0.14 45.79
CA ASP A 779 -6.93 0.63 46.77
C ASP A 779 -6.50 2.10 46.85
N LYS A 780 -5.39 2.47 46.22
CA LYS A 780 -4.79 3.82 46.29
C LYS A 780 -4.54 4.40 44.90
N SER A 781 -4.78 5.69 44.77
CA SER A 781 -4.34 6.47 43.61
C SER A 781 -2.88 6.90 43.81
N TYR A 782 -2.05 6.72 42.79
CA TYR A 782 -0.62 7.08 42.79
C TYR A 782 -0.29 8.29 41.91
N GLY A 783 -1.30 9.08 41.51
CA GLY A 783 -1.12 10.23 40.61
C GLY A 783 -0.13 11.28 41.14
N ILE A 784 -0.18 11.58 42.46
CA ILE A 784 0.70 12.55 43.10
C ILE A 784 2.16 12.06 43.12
N GLN A 785 2.37 10.77 43.35
CA GLN A 785 3.71 10.13 43.30
C GLN A 785 4.29 10.14 41.89
N VAL A 786 3.46 9.91 40.88
CA VAL A 786 3.87 10.04 39.47
C VAL A 786 4.24 11.47 39.10
N ALA A 787 3.50 12.48 39.62
CA ALA A 787 3.83 13.88 39.44
C ALA A 787 5.20 14.24 40.08
N LYS A 788 5.51 13.67 41.25
CA LYS A 788 6.81 13.80 41.90
C LYS A 788 7.93 13.21 41.02
N LEU A 789 7.73 12.00 40.50
CA LEU A 789 8.70 11.35 39.60
C LEU A 789 8.90 12.13 38.30
N ALA A 790 7.88 12.84 37.80
CA ALA A 790 7.95 13.71 36.63
C ALA A 790 8.66 15.05 36.89
N GLY A 791 9.05 15.34 38.14
CA GLY A 791 9.79 16.56 38.52
C GLY A 791 8.90 17.77 38.82
N VAL A 792 7.62 17.55 39.15
CA VAL A 792 6.76 18.64 39.67
C VAL A 792 7.33 19.14 41.00
N PRO A 793 7.39 20.48 41.26
CA PRO A 793 7.98 21.03 42.47
C PRO A 793 7.40 20.46 43.77
N ASP A 794 8.26 20.20 44.77
CA ASP A 794 7.87 19.56 46.05
C ASP A 794 6.78 20.32 46.81
N SER A 795 6.74 21.65 46.70
CA SER A 795 5.67 22.49 47.30
C SER A 795 4.29 22.19 46.72
N VAL A 796 4.21 21.90 45.39
CA VAL A 796 2.96 21.51 44.70
C VAL A 796 2.56 20.10 45.13
N ILE A 797 3.54 19.20 45.22
CA ILE A 797 3.31 17.81 45.64
C ILE A 797 2.79 17.73 47.09
N ALA A 798 3.41 18.51 48.01
CA ALA A 798 2.96 18.56 49.41
C ALA A 798 1.52 19.07 49.52
N ARG A 799 1.20 20.19 48.83
CA ARG A 799 -0.18 20.72 48.85
C ARG A 799 -1.19 19.77 48.16
N ALA A 800 -0.81 19.08 47.11
CA ALA A 800 -1.65 18.10 46.46
C ALA A 800 -1.99 16.91 47.38
N LYS A 801 -1.05 16.46 48.21
CA LYS A 801 -1.29 15.43 49.24
C LYS A 801 -2.32 15.87 50.26
N GLU A 802 -2.17 17.10 50.83
CA GLU A 802 -3.14 17.68 51.77
C GLU A 802 -4.55 17.74 51.17
N ILE A 803 -4.68 18.27 49.93
CA ILE A 803 -5.97 18.38 49.25
C ILE A 803 -6.58 16.98 48.96
N ALA A 804 -5.75 15.99 48.58
CA ALA A 804 -6.24 14.65 48.35
C ALA A 804 -6.78 13.96 49.60
N GLU A 805 -6.15 14.22 50.79
CA GLU A 805 -6.67 13.77 52.08
C GLU A 805 -8.01 14.42 52.42
N GLU A 806 -8.16 15.74 52.20
CA GLU A 806 -9.42 16.46 52.41
C GLU A 806 -10.56 15.97 51.49
N LEU A 807 -10.25 15.56 50.26
CA LEU A 807 -11.24 15.07 49.28
C LEU A 807 -11.59 13.59 49.45
N SER A 808 -10.73 12.77 50.07
CA SER A 808 -10.98 11.32 50.22
C SER A 808 -12.04 10.98 51.25
N ASP A 809 -12.40 11.93 52.13
CA ASP A 809 -13.49 11.79 53.13
C ASP A 809 -14.90 11.90 52.51
N ALA A 810 -15.03 12.17 51.21
CA ALA A 810 -16.31 12.29 50.52
C ALA A 810 -16.76 10.95 49.89
N ASP A 811 -17.82 10.39 50.43
CA ASP A 811 -18.45 9.08 50.32
C ASP A 811 -18.89 8.63 48.92
N ILE A 812 -17.99 8.56 47.95
CA ILE A 812 -18.27 8.10 46.55
C ILE A 812 -18.31 6.57 46.50
N THR A 813 -17.49 5.88 47.30
CA THR A 813 -17.35 4.43 47.33
C THR A 813 -18.59 3.72 47.91
N ALA A 814 -19.26 4.35 48.91
CA ALA A 814 -20.50 3.79 49.45
C ALA A 814 -21.65 3.82 48.47
N ARG A 815 -21.79 4.88 47.66
CA ARG A 815 -22.82 4.97 46.60
C ARG A 815 -22.57 3.99 45.45
N ALA A 816 -21.32 3.71 45.09
CA ALA A 816 -20.97 2.74 44.06
C ALA A 816 -21.39 1.31 44.45
N LYS A 817 -21.27 0.94 45.75
CA LYS A 817 -21.76 -0.34 46.29
C LYS A 817 -23.26 -0.48 46.20
N GLU A 818 -23.98 0.58 46.56
CA GLU A 818 -25.45 0.61 46.50
C GLU A 818 -25.97 0.43 45.04
N ILE A 819 -25.37 1.05 44.05
CA ILE A 819 -25.69 0.92 42.64
C ILE A 819 -25.36 -0.50 42.16
N ALA A 820 -24.25 -1.09 42.56
CA ALA A 820 -23.84 -2.44 42.18
C ALA A 820 -24.81 -3.50 42.70
N GLU A 821 -25.34 -3.35 43.92
CA GLU A 821 -26.39 -4.23 44.49
C GLU A 821 -27.74 -4.10 43.75
N ILE A 822 -28.10 -2.90 43.30
CA ILE A 822 -29.31 -2.67 42.52
C ILE A 822 -29.19 -3.30 41.12
N SER A 823 -28.04 -3.23 40.46
CA SER A 823 -27.78 -3.81 39.13
C SER A 823 -27.89 -5.33 39.14
N SER A 824 -27.53 -6.01 40.25
CA SER A 824 -27.65 -7.45 40.38
C SER A 824 -29.13 -7.94 40.41
N ASN A 825 -30.06 -7.07 40.82
CA ASN A 825 -31.50 -7.35 40.89
C ASN A 825 -32.24 -7.06 39.57
N ILE A 826 -31.69 -6.22 38.69
CA ILE A 826 -32.31 -5.85 37.40
C ILE A 826 -32.11 -6.94 36.34
N THR A 827 -31.10 -7.81 36.47
CA THR A 827 -30.84 -8.90 35.53
C THR A 827 -31.87 -10.01 35.51
N GLN A 828 -32.89 -9.99 36.37
CA GLN A 828 -33.96 -11.02 36.41
C GLN A 828 -35.28 -10.64 35.70
N HIS A 829 -35.51 -9.39 35.32
CA HIS A 829 -36.75 -9.03 34.63
C HIS A 829 -36.57 -7.94 33.56
N LYS A 830 -36.56 -8.33 32.32
CA LYS A 830 -37.34 -7.91 31.16
C LYS A 830 -36.68 -8.35 29.87
N ALA A 831 -37.46 -9.13 29.10
CA ALA A 831 -37.08 -9.40 27.70
C ALA A 831 -37.06 -8.08 26.92
N VAL A 832 -35.92 -7.76 26.35
CA VAL A 832 -35.78 -6.64 25.41
C VAL A 832 -36.34 -7.08 24.06
N PRO A 833 -37.09 -6.25 23.36
CA PRO A 833 -37.62 -6.55 22.01
C PRO A 833 -36.49 -6.91 21.05
N LYS A 834 -36.77 -7.77 20.08
CA LYS A 834 -35.83 -8.20 19.04
C LYS A 834 -35.35 -7.00 18.22
N PRO A 835 -34.14 -7.07 17.64
CA PRO A 835 -33.50 -5.96 16.94
C PRO A 835 -34.20 -5.44 15.68
N ASP A 836 -35.30 -6.06 15.26
CA ASP A 836 -36.00 -5.71 14.01
C ASP A 836 -37.00 -4.53 14.14
N GLU A 837 -37.13 -3.94 15.33
CA GLU A 837 -37.94 -2.73 15.56
C GLU A 837 -37.22 -1.67 16.37
N VAL A 838 -36.01 -1.33 15.99
CA VAL A 838 -35.40 -0.08 16.46
C VAL A 838 -35.79 1.03 15.49
N ASP A 839 -36.78 1.79 15.94
CA ASP A 839 -37.20 3.03 15.30
C ASP A 839 -35.96 3.92 15.07
N LEU A 840 -35.54 4.09 13.81
CA LEU A 840 -34.45 4.95 13.35
C LEU A 840 -34.64 6.44 13.75
N GLN A 841 -35.75 6.76 14.43
CA GLN A 841 -36.06 8.11 14.90
C GLN A 841 -35.34 8.52 16.20
N GLN A 842 -34.64 7.63 16.89
CA GLN A 842 -33.97 7.95 18.17
C GLN A 842 -32.45 8.18 18.09
N LEU A 843 -31.82 8.25 16.92
CA LEU A 843 -30.39 8.41 16.76
C LEU A 843 -29.92 9.74 16.13
N SER A 844 -30.76 10.78 16.17
CA SER A 844 -30.36 12.11 15.73
C SER A 844 -30.26 13.06 16.93
N PHE A 845 -29.05 13.36 17.34
CA PHE A 845 -28.75 14.50 18.23
C PHE A 845 -29.05 15.87 17.57
N PHE A 846 -29.53 15.87 16.33
CA PHE A 846 -29.98 17.03 15.56
C PHE A 846 -31.51 17.02 15.37
N ASP A 847 -32.26 16.69 16.40
CA ASP A 847 -33.72 16.71 16.36
C ASP A 847 -34.31 18.13 16.48
N THR A 848 -33.63 19.12 15.95
CA THR A 848 -34.15 20.50 15.79
C THR A 848 -34.77 20.76 14.41
N VAL A 849 -34.83 19.75 13.52
CA VAL A 849 -35.30 19.91 12.15
C VAL A 849 -36.75 19.48 11.94
N LYS A 850 -37.40 18.79 12.93
CA LYS A 850 -38.78 18.30 12.79
C LYS A 850 -39.85 19.40 12.72
N ASP A 851 -39.52 20.60 13.12
CA ASP A 851 -40.44 21.78 13.06
C ASP A 851 -39.99 22.85 12.07
N ASP A 852 -39.13 22.50 11.09
CA ASP A 852 -38.67 23.47 10.11
C ASP A 852 -39.79 23.76 9.09
N ASP A 853 -40.26 24.99 9.13
CA ASP A 853 -41.27 25.52 8.19
C ASP A 853 -40.80 25.47 6.74
N ILE A 854 -39.46 25.51 6.49
CA ILE A 854 -38.84 25.45 5.15
C ILE A 854 -38.96 24.02 4.61
N ILE A 855 -38.76 22.99 5.45
CA ILE A 855 -38.88 21.59 5.04
C ILE A 855 -40.34 21.26 4.75
N ARG A 856 -41.26 21.70 5.59
CA ARG A 856 -42.73 21.48 5.36
C ARG A 856 -43.18 22.19 4.09
N GLU A 857 -42.68 23.42 3.83
CA GLU A 857 -43.01 24.17 2.62
C GLU A 857 -42.44 23.46 1.39
N LEU A 858 -41.22 22.90 1.48
CA LEU A 858 -40.56 22.16 0.39
C LEU A 858 -41.31 20.85 0.09
N ASP A 859 -41.71 20.11 1.12
CA ASP A 859 -42.43 18.82 1.00
C ASP A 859 -43.86 18.98 0.44
N SER A 860 -44.48 20.18 0.65
CA SER A 860 -45.80 20.50 0.13
C SER A 860 -45.82 20.96 -1.34
N LEU A 861 -44.64 21.05 -2.01
CA LEU A 861 -44.58 21.53 -3.40
C LEU A 861 -44.88 20.39 -4.39
N GLU A 862 -45.91 20.55 -5.18
CA GLU A 862 -46.21 19.68 -6.31
C GLU A 862 -45.44 20.14 -7.56
N LEU A 863 -44.20 19.64 -7.69
CA LEU A 863 -43.29 20.05 -8.80
C LEU A 863 -43.86 19.77 -10.18
N SER A 864 -44.76 18.79 -10.33
CA SER A 864 -45.42 18.44 -11.60
C SER A 864 -46.40 19.49 -12.12
N THR A 865 -46.87 20.39 -11.24
CA THR A 865 -47.83 21.45 -11.58
C THR A 865 -47.22 22.84 -11.68
N MET A 866 -45.95 23.00 -11.38
CA MET A 866 -45.24 24.25 -11.34
C MET A 866 -44.59 24.61 -12.70
N THR A 867 -44.65 25.88 -13.08
CA THR A 867 -43.87 26.37 -14.22
C THR A 867 -42.37 26.54 -13.80
N PRO A 868 -41.40 26.47 -14.72
CA PRO A 868 -39.99 26.67 -14.38
C PRO A 868 -39.72 28.01 -13.66
N LEU A 869 -40.49 29.03 -13.98
CA LEU A 869 -40.36 30.36 -13.35
C LEU A 869 -40.88 30.36 -11.90
N ASP A 870 -41.97 29.64 -11.63
CA ASP A 870 -42.53 29.51 -10.29
C ASP A 870 -41.59 28.65 -9.40
N ALA A 871 -41.00 27.60 -9.96
CA ALA A 871 -40.02 26.75 -9.26
C ALA A 871 -38.77 27.59 -8.86
N MET A 872 -38.23 28.40 -9.76
CA MET A 872 -37.10 29.31 -9.47
C MET A 872 -37.46 30.37 -8.41
N ASN A 873 -38.62 30.96 -8.49
CA ASN A 873 -39.07 31.95 -7.50
C ASN A 873 -39.29 31.33 -6.12
N THR A 874 -39.81 30.11 -6.05
CA THR A 874 -40.01 29.38 -4.80
C THR A 874 -38.68 28.99 -4.19
N LEU A 875 -37.72 28.45 -4.98
CA LEU A 875 -36.37 28.13 -4.52
C LEU A 875 -35.64 29.39 -4.01
N TYR A 876 -35.76 30.53 -4.69
CA TYR A 876 -35.16 31.80 -4.25
C TYR A 876 -35.73 32.26 -2.92
N ARG A 877 -37.06 32.13 -2.73
CA ARG A 877 -37.74 32.48 -1.49
C ARG A 877 -37.31 31.58 -0.33
N LEU A 878 -37.21 30.27 -0.54
CA LEU A 878 -36.75 29.31 0.46
C LEU A 878 -35.30 29.54 0.84
N GLN A 879 -34.45 29.81 -0.14
CA GLN A 879 -33.04 30.16 0.09
C GLN A 879 -32.89 31.49 0.88
N THR A 880 -33.74 32.47 0.62
CA THR A 880 -33.74 33.74 1.35
C THR A 880 -34.21 33.56 2.79
N LYS A 881 -35.23 32.73 3.03
CA LYS A 881 -35.67 32.33 4.37
C LYS A 881 -34.51 31.64 5.15
N LEU A 882 -33.81 30.73 4.51
CA LEU A 882 -32.66 30.03 5.10
C LEU A 882 -31.53 30.99 5.48
N LYS A 883 -31.15 31.92 4.56
CA LYS A 883 -30.10 32.91 4.82
C LYS A 883 -30.45 33.91 5.93
N ASN A 884 -31.69 34.24 6.09
CA ASN A 884 -32.12 35.21 7.13
C ASN A 884 -32.09 34.56 8.52
N ARG A 885 -32.36 33.23 8.67
CA ARG A 885 -32.23 32.51 9.93
C ARG A 885 -30.80 32.53 10.48
N TRP A 886 -29.81 32.41 9.62
CA TRP A 886 -28.41 32.43 10.04
C TRP A 886 -27.89 33.84 10.42
N LYS A 887 -28.66 34.90 10.15
CA LYS A 887 -28.33 36.25 10.56
C LYS A 887 -28.91 36.65 11.92
N GLU A 888 -29.90 35.94 12.42
CA GLU A 888 -30.53 36.22 13.71
C GLU A 888 -29.94 35.39 14.87
N THR A 889 -29.05 34.41 14.58
CA THR A 889 -28.39 33.54 15.58
C THR A 889 -26.88 33.79 15.72
N GLY A 890 -26.34 34.89 15.14
CA GLY A 890 -24.93 35.32 15.25
C GLY A 890 -24.76 36.54 16.15
#